data_3681989dec165d24ec9f48246864bd31
#
_entry.id   3681989dec165d24ec9f48246864bd31
#
_cell.length_a   1.000
_cell.length_b   1.000
_cell.length_c   1.000
_cell.angle_alpha   90.00
_cell.angle_beta   90.00
_cell.angle_gamma   90.00
#
_symmetry.space_group_name_H-M   'P 1'
#
loop_
_entity.id
_entity.type
_entity.pdbx_description
1 polymer ?
#
loop_
_entity_poly.entity_id
_entity_poly.type
_entity_poly.pdbx_seq_one_letter_code
_entity_poly.pdbx_strand_id
1 'polypeptide(L)'
;MSRPGPDEVRSPVARETSPAALLAPEREVVPFTGRGRELADLRAWVRSREPVALRLMCGLGGVGKTRLALELGRRMRRTGWTVVHVPPGGEVAAVVAVAEARRVLLVVDDAGHRLDLPAMLDAVAETRTRGRLRILCTARTGGQWWRRQRWTSTLWAGRTPSVTQMALAPAFDRTVEVGPGPAPGLEVDRSEDDRVLLGTAVSRFARALDRPVPEVSFELTPDHRPRALDLQAAALAAVLGPAAAGPGAVGQSAAGQAVLGPQAPDAGEPGPVAVDPACGLEAVLDHERAGWAASAPAAGLVAGPGGTAEAALATTLLVGDASEAGVRAALRRAGVELDDGQTDQAVAWVRAHLLEVPRLAELLVSRVLAGQERLIEACTRDLARQEAFGVLAFATAMSLDRPPTGRDVPGELIAAAASALPDHGPADLAGLMRVTRRLPRSSGPLAVPVLDRLTHRVAELARLVGDEATQGEALTDLGVVLIAEGEPAAAVPVLQEAVGLWRGLARTDEPRYRPPLCTALNNLGMGYWAVGRHADALTVQEEVISLCARLGPGDAPWADAEHARALQNAGVSYTELGRTGEIEATQRASLDIYRRLAEGDPVQYEPRVAAVLGNFEALTESGRPEDALPANAEAVAIRRRLAAGRPEHLGELAWSLGQLGTTLEALGRYEEAGSVLVEALQIQRRLADENARGTRADLSGALSALGALYSTTGRADEALRLERDALEIRRELAREHPARYLHYLAHSLSNLGVTYARRGRFDEAVLLEEEAVGIRRGLARRNARSLKYLAQSLSNLGVRYADLGRFEEALRPTQEAVDMLRRLVRDQPEKYRTGLAEALANLGATQLDLDKPTEALGPMREAVAMRRQLTVENPDKHRPDLALTLSNLASALSAAGDNVAALGLAREAVEMRRRLAADLPERYRAELDRSRAVLARIEAAIRNPTSVR
;
A
#
# COMPACT_ATOMS: atom_id res chain seq x y z
N MET A 1 -46.22 11.69 39.15
CA MET A 1 -45.98 11.52 37.71
C MET A 1 -45.40 10.14 37.44
N SER A 2 -46.21 9.27 36.87
CA SER A 2 -45.99 7.85 36.70
C SER A 2 -44.88 7.58 35.70
N ARG A 3 -43.98 6.65 36.02
CA ARG A 3 -42.96 6.14 35.08
C ARG A 3 -43.66 5.40 33.93
N PRO A 4 -43.33 5.68 32.66
CA PRO A 4 -43.80 4.83 31.55
C PRO A 4 -43.10 3.47 31.59
N GLY A 5 -43.87 2.41 31.35
CA GLY A 5 -43.43 1.02 31.36
C GLY A 5 -42.53 0.69 30.15
N PRO A 6 -41.77 -0.43 30.18
CA PRO A 6 -40.76 -0.75 29.20
C PRO A 6 -41.29 -1.24 27.82
N ASP A 7 -42.58 -1.20 27.55
CA ASP A 7 -43.21 -1.79 26.35
C ASP A 7 -43.77 -0.76 25.34
N GLU A 8 -43.62 0.55 25.56
CA GLU A 8 -44.27 1.57 24.73
C GLU A 8 -43.38 2.22 23.60
N VAL A 9 -42.34 1.60 23.16
CA VAL A 9 -41.61 2.08 21.95
C VAL A 9 -41.43 0.95 20.94
N ARG A 10 -42.54 0.40 20.50
CA ARG A 10 -42.64 -0.28 19.21
C ARG A 10 -43.75 0.40 18.41
N SER A 11 -43.41 1.57 17.86
CA SER A 11 -44.24 2.09 16.77
C SER A 11 -44.19 1.10 15.61
N PRO A 12 -45.37 0.72 15.03
CA PRO A 12 -45.38 -0.02 13.78
C PRO A 12 -44.61 0.81 12.75
N VAL A 13 -43.72 0.18 12.00
CA VAL A 13 -43.00 0.79 10.88
C VAL A 13 -44.07 1.43 9.99
N ALA A 14 -44.15 2.76 10.00
CA ALA A 14 -45.11 3.47 9.18
C ALA A 14 -44.83 3.12 7.70
N ARG A 15 -45.90 2.89 6.92
CA ARG A 15 -45.84 2.52 5.49
C ARG A 15 -45.10 3.55 4.59
N GLU A 16 -44.57 4.62 5.17
CA GLU A 16 -43.91 5.75 4.49
C GLU A 16 -42.37 5.74 4.57
N THR A 17 -41.73 4.74 5.20
CA THR A 17 -40.26 4.69 5.28
C THR A 17 -39.66 4.02 4.05
N SER A 18 -38.64 4.67 3.47
CA SER A 18 -37.82 4.09 2.38
C SER A 18 -37.35 2.67 2.74
N PRO A 19 -37.50 1.67 1.84
CA PRO A 19 -37.00 0.31 2.06
C PRO A 19 -35.51 0.29 2.41
N ALA A 20 -34.68 1.17 1.85
CA ALA A 20 -33.28 1.31 2.16
C ALA A 20 -33.02 1.63 3.66
N ALA A 21 -33.93 2.35 4.32
CA ALA A 21 -33.84 2.64 5.74
C ALA A 21 -33.86 1.38 6.63
N LEU A 22 -34.39 0.26 6.13
CA LEU A 22 -34.39 -1.03 6.85
C LEU A 22 -32.99 -1.61 7.03
N LEU A 23 -32.00 -1.16 6.22
CA LEU A 23 -30.59 -1.51 6.36
C LEU A 23 -29.87 -0.72 7.46
N ALA A 24 -30.46 0.35 7.97
CA ALA A 24 -29.87 1.15 9.03
C ALA A 24 -29.68 0.32 10.32
N PRO A 25 -28.49 0.34 10.94
CA PRO A 25 -28.18 -0.49 12.11
C PRO A 25 -29.15 -0.28 13.28
N GLU A 26 -29.68 0.92 13.43
CA GLU A 26 -30.60 1.34 14.49
C GLU A 26 -31.98 0.69 14.37
N ARG A 27 -32.39 0.33 13.14
CA ARG A 27 -33.70 -0.31 12.86
C ARG A 27 -33.77 -1.74 13.37
N GLU A 28 -32.60 -2.41 13.52
CA GLU A 28 -32.48 -3.77 14.08
C GLU A 28 -33.40 -4.83 13.44
N VAL A 29 -33.71 -4.70 12.17
CA VAL A 29 -34.64 -5.60 11.45
C VAL A 29 -34.11 -7.03 11.45
N VAL A 30 -32.81 -7.21 11.19
CA VAL A 30 -32.12 -8.50 11.22
C VAL A 30 -31.51 -8.71 12.61
N PRO A 31 -31.71 -9.86 13.29
CA PRO A 31 -31.09 -10.15 14.57
C PRO A 31 -29.55 -10.07 14.51
N PHE A 32 -28.92 -9.69 15.63
CA PHE A 32 -27.47 -9.71 15.76
C PHE A 32 -26.99 -11.16 15.80
N THR A 33 -26.19 -11.57 14.81
CA THR A 33 -25.63 -12.92 14.68
C THR A 33 -24.14 -12.83 14.41
N GLY A 34 -23.37 -13.88 14.71
CA GLY A 34 -21.92 -13.89 14.60
C GLY A 34 -21.24 -13.00 15.66
N ARG A 35 -20.00 -12.66 15.49
CA ARG A 35 -19.25 -11.72 16.37
C ARG A 35 -19.25 -12.07 17.86
N GLY A 36 -19.42 -13.34 18.22
CA GLY A 36 -19.50 -13.76 19.62
C GLY A 36 -18.20 -13.52 20.39
N ARG A 37 -17.05 -13.71 19.74
CA ARG A 37 -15.71 -13.49 20.32
C ARG A 37 -15.45 -12.02 20.54
N GLU A 38 -15.66 -11.18 19.54
CA GLU A 38 -15.46 -9.74 19.64
C GLU A 38 -16.37 -9.14 20.71
N LEU A 39 -17.61 -9.63 20.80
CA LEU A 39 -18.53 -9.19 21.85
C LEU A 39 -18.09 -9.66 23.24
N ALA A 40 -17.52 -10.85 23.38
CA ALA A 40 -16.96 -11.35 24.64
C ALA A 40 -15.74 -10.51 25.07
N ASP A 41 -14.84 -10.22 24.12
CA ASP A 41 -13.67 -9.36 24.35
C ASP A 41 -14.08 -7.93 24.76
N LEU A 42 -15.02 -7.32 24.05
CA LEU A 42 -15.56 -6.01 24.41
C LEU A 42 -16.20 -6.01 25.81
N ARG A 43 -16.93 -7.08 26.17
CA ARG A 43 -17.51 -7.22 27.52
C ARG A 43 -16.44 -7.38 28.60
N ALA A 44 -15.36 -8.13 28.34
CA ALA A 44 -14.21 -8.25 29.24
C ALA A 44 -13.53 -6.88 29.43
N TRP A 45 -13.27 -6.17 28.33
CA TRP A 45 -12.71 -4.81 28.36
C TRP A 45 -13.58 -3.83 29.15
N VAL A 46 -14.89 -3.79 28.93
CA VAL A 46 -15.80 -2.89 29.70
C VAL A 46 -15.69 -3.17 31.20
N ARG A 47 -15.53 -4.44 31.60
CA ARG A 47 -15.46 -4.87 33.01
C ARG A 47 -14.08 -4.75 33.64
N SER A 48 -13.03 -4.37 32.89
CA SER A 48 -11.67 -4.18 33.42
C SER A 48 -11.64 -3.29 34.66
N ARG A 49 -10.56 -3.38 35.44
CA ARG A 49 -10.46 -2.66 36.76
C ARG A 49 -10.07 -1.19 36.59
N GLU A 50 -9.70 -0.76 35.40
CA GLU A 50 -9.26 0.59 35.13
C GLU A 50 -10.37 1.63 35.36
N PRO A 51 -10.04 2.81 35.91
CA PRO A 51 -11.04 3.88 36.13
C PRO A 51 -11.57 4.45 34.82
N VAL A 52 -10.67 4.66 33.83
CA VAL A 52 -11.01 5.15 32.51
C VAL A 52 -10.32 4.26 31.46
N ALA A 53 -11.06 3.77 30.47
CA ALA A 53 -10.50 3.04 29.34
C ALA A 53 -11.18 3.42 28.04
N LEU A 54 -10.36 3.58 26.99
CA LEU A 54 -10.79 3.89 25.64
C LEU A 54 -10.49 2.72 24.72
N ARG A 55 -11.41 2.42 23.81
CA ARG A 55 -11.20 1.43 22.77
C ARG A 55 -11.66 1.97 21.42
N LEU A 56 -10.80 1.84 20.42
CA LEU A 56 -11.15 2.09 19.04
C LEU A 56 -11.43 0.77 18.33
N MET A 57 -12.59 0.68 17.71
CA MET A 57 -12.99 -0.45 16.86
C MET A 57 -12.93 -0.01 15.39
N CYS A 58 -12.01 -0.59 14.64
CA CYS A 58 -11.76 -0.26 13.23
C CYS A 58 -12.29 -1.34 12.29
N GLY A 59 -12.61 -0.96 11.07
CA GLY A 59 -12.99 -1.86 9.98
C GLY A 59 -13.70 -1.09 8.86
N LEU A 60 -13.73 -1.66 7.67
CA LEU A 60 -14.37 -1.06 6.50
C LEU A 60 -15.85 -0.72 6.73
N GLY A 61 -16.44 0.11 5.88
CA GLY A 61 -17.88 0.38 5.88
C GLY A 61 -18.67 -0.93 5.69
N GLY A 62 -19.78 -1.10 6.42
CA GLY A 62 -20.66 -2.27 6.29
C GLY A 62 -20.25 -3.54 7.05
N VAL A 63 -19.08 -3.59 7.73
CA VAL A 63 -18.64 -4.80 8.48
C VAL A 63 -19.35 -5.02 9.82
N GLY A 64 -20.28 -4.15 10.21
CA GLY A 64 -21.13 -4.32 11.39
C GLY A 64 -20.61 -3.69 12.68
N LYS A 65 -19.71 -2.69 12.63
CA LYS A 65 -19.17 -1.98 13.79
C LYS A 65 -20.27 -1.37 14.68
N THR A 66 -21.11 -0.53 14.08
CA THR A 66 -22.22 0.15 14.76
C THR A 66 -23.17 -0.87 15.38
N ARG A 67 -23.48 -1.94 14.66
CA ARG A 67 -24.35 -3.01 15.13
C ARG A 67 -23.78 -3.74 16.35
N LEU A 68 -22.46 -4.01 16.35
CA LEU A 68 -21.75 -4.62 17.47
C LEU A 68 -21.72 -3.68 18.69
N ALA A 69 -21.52 -2.38 18.46
CA ALA A 69 -21.54 -1.37 19.53
C ALA A 69 -22.94 -1.22 20.15
N LEU A 70 -24.01 -1.24 19.34
CA LEU A 70 -25.39 -1.22 19.80
C LEU A 70 -25.72 -2.46 20.66
N GLU A 71 -25.34 -3.66 20.20
CA GLU A 71 -25.56 -4.91 20.94
C GLU A 71 -24.76 -4.94 22.26
N LEU A 72 -23.50 -4.48 22.25
CA LEU A 72 -22.74 -4.30 23.48
C LEU A 72 -23.50 -3.36 24.46
N GLY A 73 -23.92 -2.22 23.98
CA GLY A 73 -24.67 -1.22 24.75
C GLY A 73 -25.92 -1.83 25.41
N ARG A 74 -26.70 -2.61 24.62
CA ARG A 74 -27.89 -3.30 25.10
C ARG A 74 -27.56 -4.27 26.24
N ARG A 75 -26.52 -5.11 26.08
CA ARG A 75 -26.07 -6.07 27.09
C ARG A 75 -25.54 -5.38 28.35
N MET A 76 -24.85 -4.26 28.20
CA MET A 76 -24.30 -3.50 29.33
C MET A 76 -25.37 -2.79 30.12
N ARG A 77 -26.40 -2.22 29.49
CA ARG A 77 -27.57 -1.66 30.20
C ARG A 77 -28.24 -2.67 31.15
N ARG A 78 -28.37 -3.93 30.68
CA ARG A 78 -28.93 -5.04 31.49
C ARG A 78 -28.09 -5.37 32.73
N THR A 79 -26.81 -4.94 32.77
CA THR A 79 -25.89 -5.17 33.90
C THR A 79 -25.63 -3.90 34.71
N GLY A 80 -26.48 -2.89 34.58
CA GLY A 80 -26.45 -1.68 35.39
C GLY A 80 -25.44 -0.61 34.96
N TRP A 81 -25.05 -0.61 33.65
CA TRP A 81 -24.27 0.46 33.06
C TRP A 81 -25.16 1.54 32.45
N THR A 82 -24.78 2.80 32.64
CA THR A 82 -25.33 3.92 31.88
C THR A 82 -24.66 3.93 30.51
N VAL A 83 -25.44 3.73 29.45
CA VAL A 83 -24.91 3.68 28.08
C VAL A 83 -25.47 4.86 27.29
N VAL A 84 -24.57 5.70 26.77
CA VAL A 84 -24.91 6.87 25.96
C VAL A 84 -24.29 6.71 24.58
N HIS A 85 -25.13 6.74 23.56
CA HIS A 85 -24.69 6.92 22.17
C HIS A 85 -24.56 8.42 21.94
N VAL A 86 -23.30 8.85 21.66
CA VAL A 86 -22.96 10.27 21.54
C VAL A 86 -23.37 10.78 20.16
N PRO A 87 -24.34 11.70 20.07
CA PRO A 87 -24.70 12.26 18.77
C PRO A 87 -23.59 13.18 18.23
N PRO A 88 -23.50 13.41 16.90
CA PRO A 88 -22.60 14.41 16.34
C PRO A 88 -22.83 15.79 16.93
N GLY A 89 -21.75 16.49 17.37
CA GLY A 89 -21.83 17.79 18.03
C GLY A 89 -22.28 17.74 19.50
N GLY A 90 -22.58 16.55 20.05
CA GLY A 90 -22.96 16.35 21.44
C GLY A 90 -21.86 15.78 22.34
N GLU A 91 -20.62 15.75 21.87
CA GLU A 91 -19.50 15.06 22.48
C GLU A 91 -19.23 15.55 23.92
N VAL A 92 -19.04 16.85 24.13
CA VAL A 92 -18.78 17.45 25.44
C VAL A 92 -19.99 17.35 26.33
N ALA A 93 -21.19 17.62 25.80
CA ALA A 93 -22.44 17.54 26.54
C ALA A 93 -22.72 16.14 27.11
N ALA A 94 -22.36 15.10 26.33
CA ALA A 94 -22.50 13.71 26.78
C ALA A 94 -21.62 13.40 28.00
N VAL A 95 -20.40 13.94 28.07
CA VAL A 95 -19.48 13.77 29.21
C VAL A 95 -20.06 14.45 30.45
N VAL A 96 -20.54 15.69 30.32
CA VAL A 96 -21.12 16.45 31.41
C VAL A 96 -22.38 15.75 31.96
N ALA A 97 -23.24 15.24 31.08
CA ALA A 97 -24.49 14.58 31.47
C ALA A 97 -24.28 13.29 32.28
N VAL A 98 -23.12 12.64 32.18
CA VAL A 98 -22.82 11.38 32.87
C VAL A 98 -21.82 11.52 34.02
N ALA A 99 -21.39 12.72 34.39
CA ALA A 99 -20.34 12.98 35.39
C ALA A 99 -20.59 12.31 36.76
N GLU A 100 -21.82 12.20 37.17
CA GLU A 100 -22.23 11.60 38.48
C GLU A 100 -22.47 10.08 38.41
N ALA A 101 -22.45 9.48 37.24
CA ALA A 101 -22.75 8.04 37.06
C ALA A 101 -21.54 7.15 37.41
N ARG A 102 -21.82 6.04 38.13
CA ARG A 102 -20.75 5.13 38.61
C ARG A 102 -20.20 4.18 37.57
N ARG A 103 -20.94 3.86 36.51
CA ARG A 103 -20.55 2.93 35.43
C ARG A 103 -21.10 3.47 34.12
N VAL A 104 -20.22 4.02 33.32
CA VAL A 104 -20.58 4.72 32.08
C VAL A 104 -19.90 4.07 30.89
N LEU A 105 -20.66 3.81 29.83
CA LEU A 105 -20.18 3.46 28.51
C LEU A 105 -20.64 4.52 27.51
N LEU A 106 -19.72 5.33 27.02
CA LEU A 106 -19.96 6.26 25.91
C LEU A 106 -19.64 5.53 24.62
N VAL A 107 -20.52 5.58 23.64
CA VAL A 107 -20.34 5.02 22.31
C VAL A 107 -20.29 6.17 21.32
N VAL A 108 -19.16 6.37 20.69
CA VAL A 108 -18.91 7.38 19.67
C VAL A 108 -18.77 6.67 18.32
N ASP A 109 -19.85 6.68 17.57
CA ASP A 109 -19.83 6.09 16.23
C ASP A 109 -19.18 7.04 15.25
N ASP A 110 -18.47 6.44 14.26
CA ASP A 110 -17.70 7.15 13.24
C ASP A 110 -16.76 8.25 13.80
N ALA A 111 -16.04 7.90 14.86
CA ALA A 111 -15.15 8.79 15.60
C ALA A 111 -14.08 9.46 14.73
N GLY A 112 -13.74 8.85 13.59
CA GLY A 112 -12.88 9.42 12.57
C GLY A 112 -13.39 10.75 12.00
N HIS A 113 -14.68 10.99 11.98
CA HIS A 113 -15.31 12.19 11.42
C HIS A 113 -15.83 13.16 12.50
N ARG A 114 -15.60 12.88 13.80
CA ARG A 114 -16.07 13.72 14.90
C ARG A 114 -15.11 14.90 15.15
N LEU A 115 -15.59 16.10 14.92
CA LEU A 115 -14.80 17.33 15.08
C LEU A 115 -14.48 17.61 16.56
N ASP A 116 -15.43 17.34 17.45
CA ASP A 116 -15.34 17.67 18.87
C ASP A 116 -14.84 16.51 19.75
N LEU A 117 -14.37 15.42 19.13
CA LEU A 117 -13.78 14.31 19.88
C LEU A 117 -12.59 14.73 20.77
N PRO A 118 -11.65 15.58 20.32
CA PRO A 118 -10.59 16.09 21.20
C PRO A 118 -11.14 16.85 22.39
N ALA A 119 -12.10 17.76 22.18
CA ALA A 119 -12.74 18.52 23.27
C ALA A 119 -13.51 17.61 24.25
N MET A 120 -14.14 16.53 23.74
CA MET A 120 -14.75 15.50 24.58
C MET A 120 -13.71 14.83 25.48
N LEU A 121 -12.54 14.47 24.93
CA LEU A 121 -11.48 13.81 25.69
C LEU A 121 -10.86 14.74 26.73
N ASP A 122 -10.69 16.02 26.40
CA ASP A 122 -10.26 17.04 27.36
C ASP A 122 -11.30 17.19 28.50
N ALA A 123 -12.59 17.27 28.19
CA ALA A 123 -13.66 17.29 29.16
C ALA A 123 -13.66 16.03 30.05
N VAL A 124 -13.38 14.85 29.51
CA VAL A 124 -13.23 13.61 30.30
C VAL A 124 -12.02 13.70 31.25
N ALA A 125 -10.90 14.29 30.81
CA ALA A 125 -9.70 14.47 31.64
C ALA A 125 -9.96 15.44 32.82
N GLU A 126 -10.73 16.50 32.57
CA GLU A 126 -11.09 17.50 33.59
C GLU A 126 -12.16 17.01 34.54
N THR A 127 -13.10 16.18 34.05
CA THR A 127 -14.20 15.66 34.82
C THR A 127 -13.75 14.56 35.79
N ARG A 128 -13.79 14.79 37.08
CA ARG A 128 -13.53 13.75 38.10
C ARG A 128 -14.71 12.76 38.15
N THR A 129 -14.74 11.80 37.24
CA THR A 129 -15.74 10.72 37.29
C THR A 129 -15.56 9.88 38.57
N ARG A 130 -16.65 9.70 39.33
CA ARG A 130 -16.62 8.93 40.60
C ARG A 130 -16.61 7.41 40.42
N GLY A 131 -16.50 6.92 39.15
CA GLY A 131 -16.66 5.52 38.84
C GLY A 131 -15.84 5.06 37.63
N ARG A 132 -16.33 4.03 36.94
CA ARG A 132 -15.69 3.48 35.73
C ARG A 132 -16.28 4.13 34.49
N LEU A 133 -15.41 4.75 33.67
CA LEU A 133 -15.79 5.31 32.39
C LEU A 133 -15.15 4.47 31.25
N ARG A 134 -15.96 4.11 30.27
CA ARG A 134 -15.55 3.44 29.03
C ARG A 134 -15.98 4.27 27.86
N ILE A 135 -15.08 4.45 26.92
CA ILE A 135 -15.34 5.16 25.66
C ILE A 135 -15.04 4.20 24.53
N LEU A 136 -16.07 3.77 23.83
CA LEU A 136 -15.96 2.95 22.63
C LEU A 136 -16.13 3.85 21.42
N CYS A 137 -15.06 3.99 20.64
CA CYS A 137 -15.07 4.69 19.37
C CYS A 137 -15.15 3.68 18.23
N THR A 138 -15.93 3.96 17.18
CA THR A 138 -15.86 3.21 15.92
C THR A 138 -15.25 4.09 14.85
N ALA A 139 -14.51 3.49 13.89
CA ALA A 139 -13.98 4.20 12.73
C ALA A 139 -13.70 3.24 11.58
N ARG A 140 -13.49 3.77 10.35
CA ARG A 140 -13.07 2.96 9.20
C ARG A 140 -11.62 2.52 9.34
N THR A 141 -10.75 3.39 9.82
CA THR A 141 -9.32 3.10 10.06
C THR A 141 -8.87 3.64 11.40
N GLY A 142 -7.85 3.00 11.99
CA GLY A 142 -7.20 3.46 13.22
C GLY A 142 -6.09 4.48 13.01
N GLY A 143 -5.73 4.81 11.79
CA GLY A 143 -4.71 5.72 11.28
C GLY A 143 -3.91 6.61 12.26
N GLN A 144 -3.13 7.51 11.74
CA GLN A 144 -2.34 8.45 12.56
C GLN A 144 -3.21 9.40 13.41
N TRP A 145 -4.45 9.71 12.97
CA TRP A 145 -5.37 10.55 13.72
C TRP A 145 -5.66 9.99 15.11
N TRP A 146 -5.79 8.67 15.26
CA TRP A 146 -5.98 7.99 16.52
C TRP A 146 -4.71 7.99 17.38
N ARG A 147 -3.55 7.73 16.78
CA ARG A 147 -2.25 7.68 17.48
C ARG A 147 -1.79 9.05 17.97
N ARG A 148 -2.15 10.13 17.29
CA ARG A 148 -1.78 11.52 17.61
C ARG A 148 -2.77 12.21 18.57
N GLN A 149 -3.87 11.56 18.95
CA GLN A 149 -4.67 12.05 20.06
C GLN A 149 -3.75 12.10 21.29
N ARG A 150 -3.59 13.28 21.89
CA ARG A 150 -2.67 13.51 23.03
C ARG A 150 -3.13 12.76 24.28
N TRP A 151 -2.93 11.45 24.32
CA TRP A 151 -3.20 10.62 25.51
C TRP A 151 -2.26 10.94 26.69
N THR A 152 -1.16 11.66 26.40
CA THR A 152 -0.10 12.04 27.34
C THR A 152 -0.18 13.49 27.77
N SER A 153 -1.32 14.19 27.58
CA SER A 153 -1.44 15.59 28.00
C SER A 153 -1.32 15.68 29.53
N THR A 154 -0.72 16.75 30.00
CA THR A 154 -0.64 17.13 31.42
C THR A 154 -2.01 17.19 32.10
N LEU A 155 -3.11 17.27 31.35
CA LEU A 155 -4.48 17.24 31.84
C LEU A 155 -4.85 15.90 32.53
N TRP A 156 -4.24 14.77 32.12
CA TRP A 156 -4.56 13.46 32.73
C TRP A 156 -3.89 13.21 34.09
N ALA A 157 -3.03 14.12 34.57
CA ALA A 157 -2.51 14.19 35.95
C ALA A 157 -2.37 12.84 36.68
N GLY A 158 -1.59 11.91 36.13
CA GLY A 158 -1.35 10.58 36.73
C GLY A 158 -2.48 9.56 36.52
N ARG A 159 -3.50 9.84 35.70
CA ARG A 159 -4.63 8.95 35.36
C ARG A 159 -4.67 8.68 33.84
N THR A 160 -3.54 8.33 33.22
CA THR A 160 -3.51 7.95 31.81
C THR A 160 -4.53 6.83 31.52
N PRO A 161 -5.48 7.04 30.59
CA PRO A 161 -6.43 5.99 30.26
C PRO A 161 -5.73 4.83 29.55
N SER A 162 -6.18 3.61 29.80
CA SER A 162 -5.81 2.49 28.95
C SER A 162 -6.44 2.66 27.57
N VAL A 163 -5.60 2.69 26.54
CA VAL A 163 -6.02 2.88 25.15
C VAL A 163 -5.72 1.62 24.37
N THR A 164 -6.74 1.00 23.79
CA THR A 164 -6.63 -0.22 22.99
C THR A 164 -7.31 -0.05 21.64
N GLN A 165 -6.86 -0.80 20.64
CA GLN A 165 -7.44 -0.85 19.31
C GLN A 165 -7.87 -2.27 18.96
N MET A 166 -8.99 -2.40 18.26
CA MET A 166 -9.56 -3.66 17.80
C MET A 166 -9.91 -3.50 16.30
N ALA A 167 -9.49 -4.44 15.46
CA ALA A 167 -9.88 -4.50 14.05
C ALA A 167 -11.01 -5.52 13.85
N LEU A 168 -12.00 -5.18 13.04
CA LEU A 168 -13.05 -6.10 12.62
C LEU A 168 -12.78 -6.56 11.19
N ALA A 169 -12.70 -7.89 11.02
CA ALA A 169 -12.62 -8.50 9.71
C ALA A 169 -13.91 -8.29 8.89
N PRO A 170 -13.86 -8.28 7.55
CA PRO A 170 -15.05 -8.18 6.71
C PRO A 170 -16.04 -9.32 6.92
N ALA A 171 -15.54 -10.55 7.13
CA ALA A 171 -16.35 -11.74 7.38
C ALA A 171 -16.47 -12.06 8.87
N PHE A 172 -17.54 -12.77 9.27
CA PHE A 172 -17.69 -13.30 10.61
C PHE A 172 -16.59 -14.33 10.89
N ASP A 173 -15.71 -14.04 11.86
CA ASP A 173 -14.57 -14.90 12.16
C ASP A 173 -14.98 -16.02 13.12
N ARG A 174 -15.11 -17.24 12.62
CA ARG A 174 -14.98 -18.46 13.41
C ARG A 174 -13.58 -19.02 13.21
N THR A 175 -12.64 -18.58 14.02
CA THR A 175 -11.40 -19.36 14.18
C THR A 175 -11.77 -20.63 14.92
N VAL A 176 -11.76 -21.74 14.20
CA VAL A 176 -11.63 -23.07 14.80
C VAL A 176 -10.25 -23.11 15.43
N GLU A 177 -10.15 -23.42 16.73
CA GLU A 177 -8.88 -23.75 17.36
C GLU A 177 -8.31 -24.97 16.64
N VAL A 178 -7.34 -24.74 15.77
CA VAL A 178 -6.50 -25.82 15.24
C VAL A 178 -5.41 -26.05 16.27
N GLY A 179 -5.52 -27.17 16.99
CA GLY A 179 -4.42 -27.71 17.78
C GLY A 179 -3.19 -27.96 16.89
N PRO A 180 -1.98 -28.10 17.47
CA PRO A 180 -0.76 -28.27 16.70
C PRO A 180 -0.73 -29.64 16.01
N GLY A 181 -1.03 -29.67 14.71
CA GLY A 181 -0.89 -30.85 13.87
C GLY A 181 -0.97 -30.48 12.40
N PRO A 182 -0.12 -31.07 11.55
CA PRO A 182 -0.02 -30.70 10.15
C PRO A 182 -1.09 -31.42 9.33
N ALA A 183 -2.03 -30.67 8.73
CA ALA A 183 -2.78 -31.15 7.57
C ALA A 183 -3.05 -29.99 6.62
N PRO A 184 -2.50 -29.99 5.41
CA PRO A 184 -2.92 -29.11 4.34
C PRO A 184 -4.24 -29.63 3.76
N GLY A 185 -5.24 -28.75 3.63
CA GLY A 185 -6.40 -29.02 2.79
C GLY A 185 -7.74 -29.22 3.49
N LEU A 186 -8.07 -28.46 4.52
CA LEU A 186 -9.46 -28.28 4.95
C LEU A 186 -9.88 -26.83 4.66
N GLU A 187 -10.41 -26.62 3.45
CA GLU A 187 -11.33 -25.52 3.19
C GLU A 187 -12.54 -25.70 4.10
N VAL A 188 -12.63 -24.89 5.15
CA VAL A 188 -13.83 -24.85 5.98
C VAL A 188 -14.90 -24.22 5.10
N ASP A 189 -15.88 -24.98 4.68
CA ASP A 189 -17.04 -24.49 3.94
C ASP A 189 -17.83 -23.48 4.80
N ARG A 190 -17.50 -22.18 4.61
CA ARG A 190 -18.13 -21.05 5.29
C ARG A 190 -19.45 -20.64 4.62
N SER A 191 -19.82 -21.27 3.52
CA SER A 191 -21.01 -20.97 2.74
C SER A 191 -22.32 -21.20 3.53
N GLU A 192 -22.32 -22.06 4.53
CA GLU A 192 -23.50 -22.39 5.32
C GLU A 192 -23.90 -21.28 6.31
N ASP A 193 -22.93 -20.63 6.97
CA ASP A 193 -23.21 -19.53 7.92
C ASP A 193 -23.72 -18.26 7.19
N ASP A 194 -23.14 -17.94 6.03
CA ASP A 194 -23.59 -16.82 5.20
C ASP A 194 -24.97 -17.08 4.58
N ARG A 195 -25.26 -18.34 4.19
CA ARG A 195 -26.59 -18.78 3.75
C ARG A 195 -27.63 -18.65 4.86
N VAL A 196 -27.31 -19.04 6.09
CA VAL A 196 -28.19 -18.89 7.25
C VAL A 196 -28.46 -17.41 7.55
N LEU A 197 -27.42 -16.56 7.47
CA LEU A 197 -27.59 -15.11 7.64
C LEU A 197 -28.50 -14.52 6.56
N LEU A 198 -28.25 -14.86 5.30
CA LEU A 198 -29.06 -14.41 4.16
C LEU A 198 -30.53 -14.86 4.29
N GLY A 199 -30.78 -16.13 4.53
CA GLY A 199 -32.13 -16.66 4.68
C GLY A 199 -32.89 -16.02 5.86
N THR A 200 -32.18 -15.78 6.98
CA THR A 200 -32.73 -15.05 8.12
C THR A 200 -33.08 -13.60 7.74
N ALA A 201 -32.19 -12.93 7.02
CA ALA A 201 -32.38 -11.54 6.59
C ALA A 201 -33.57 -11.44 5.61
N VAL A 202 -33.65 -12.32 4.60
CA VAL A 202 -34.78 -12.41 3.66
C VAL A 202 -36.12 -12.54 4.41
N SER A 203 -36.23 -13.50 5.33
CA SER A 203 -37.45 -13.71 6.10
C SER A 203 -37.85 -12.51 6.96
N ARG A 204 -36.84 -11.78 7.51
CA ARG A 204 -37.10 -10.60 8.33
C ARG A 204 -37.51 -9.38 7.51
N PHE A 205 -36.85 -9.14 6.37
CA PHE A 205 -37.23 -8.04 5.47
C PHE A 205 -38.59 -8.29 4.83
N ALA A 206 -38.88 -9.54 4.39
CA ALA A 206 -40.19 -9.88 3.88
C ALA A 206 -41.32 -9.57 4.90
N ARG A 207 -41.09 -9.96 6.15
CA ARG A 207 -42.03 -9.62 7.25
C ARG A 207 -42.15 -8.13 7.50
N ALA A 208 -41.03 -7.38 7.49
CA ALA A 208 -41.03 -5.94 7.73
C ALA A 208 -41.77 -5.16 6.61
N LEU A 209 -41.73 -5.68 5.38
CA LEU A 209 -42.39 -5.09 4.22
C LEU A 209 -43.78 -5.67 3.92
N ASP A 210 -44.25 -6.62 4.73
CA ASP A 210 -45.50 -7.35 4.51
C ASP A 210 -45.57 -8.01 3.09
N ARG A 211 -44.45 -8.68 2.74
CA ARG A 211 -44.29 -9.37 1.46
C ARG A 211 -44.09 -10.88 1.67
N PRO A 212 -44.41 -11.72 0.68
CA PRO A 212 -44.08 -13.14 0.72
C PRO A 212 -42.55 -13.34 0.79
N VAL A 213 -42.13 -14.40 1.47
CA VAL A 213 -40.74 -14.80 1.55
C VAL A 213 -40.34 -15.44 0.22
N PRO A 214 -39.45 -14.83 -0.60
CA PRO A 214 -38.99 -15.45 -1.83
C PRO A 214 -38.07 -16.64 -1.52
N GLU A 215 -38.06 -17.62 -2.39
CA GLU A 215 -37.03 -18.65 -2.41
C GLU A 215 -35.78 -18.06 -3.05
N VAL A 216 -34.64 -18.10 -2.37
CA VAL A 216 -33.38 -17.51 -2.83
C VAL A 216 -32.32 -18.57 -3.00
N SER A 217 -31.60 -18.51 -4.13
CA SER A 217 -30.35 -19.24 -4.34
C SER A 217 -29.22 -18.21 -4.48
N PHE A 218 -28.07 -18.51 -3.93
CA PHE A 218 -26.89 -17.67 -4.16
C PHE A 218 -25.61 -18.50 -4.18
N GLU A 219 -24.68 -18.06 -5.01
CA GLU A 219 -23.35 -18.63 -5.10
C GLU A 219 -22.35 -17.61 -4.54
N LEU A 220 -21.54 -18.04 -3.57
CA LEU A 220 -20.38 -17.27 -3.12
C LEU A 220 -19.22 -17.62 -4.05
N THR A 221 -18.69 -16.65 -4.77
CA THR A 221 -17.43 -16.84 -5.45
C THR A 221 -16.32 -17.00 -4.42
N PRO A 222 -15.38 -17.96 -4.59
CA PRO A 222 -14.29 -18.20 -3.61
C PRO A 222 -13.46 -16.96 -3.28
N ASP A 223 -13.41 -16.01 -4.19
CA ASP A 223 -12.59 -14.81 -4.13
C ASP A 223 -13.26 -13.60 -3.51
N HIS A 224 -14.59 -13.61 -3.35
CA HIS A 224 -15.33 -12.47 -2.80
C HIS A 224 -15.89 -12.79 -1.42
N ARG A 225 -15.40 -12.05 -0.38
CA ARG A 225 -15.94 -12.13 0.99
C ARG A 225 -16.94 -10.99 1.21
N PRO A 226 -18.25 -11.26 1.14
CA PRO A 226 -19.26 -10.24 1.31
C PRO A 226 -19.22 -9.65 2.73
N ARG A 227 -19.49 -8.36 2.87
CA ARG A 227 -19.67 -7.70 4.15
C ARG A 227 -21.07 -8.01 4.68
N ALA A 228 -21.27 -7.87 5.99
CA ALA A 228 -22.60 -8.11 6.58
C ALA A 228 -23.69 -7.22 5.96
N LEU A 229 -23.36 -5.98 5.59
CA LEU A 229 -24.29 -5.08 4.90
C LEU A 229 -24.60 -5.53 3.49
N ASP A 230 -23.62 -6.06 2.75
CA ASP A 230 -23.81 -6.55 1.39
C ASP A 230 -24.77 -7.75 1.36
N LEU A 231 -24.64 -8.69 2.31
CA LEU A 231 -25.57 -9.81 2.49
C LEU A 231 -26.99 -9.33 2.86
N GLN A 232 -27.09 -8.34 3.74
CA GLN A 232 -28.40 -7.78 4.11
C GLN A 232 -29.02 -6.99 2.96
N ALA A 233 -28.24 -6.24 2.19
CA ALA A 233 -28.73 -5.54 1.02
C ALA A 233 -29.19 -6.50 -0.08
N ALA A 234 -28.45 -7.58 -0.31
CA ALA A 234 -28.84 -8.64 -1.21
C ALA A 234 -30.17 -9.33 -0.79
N ALA A 235 -30.31 -9.60 0.50
CA ALA A 235 -31.55 -10.13 1.06
C ALA A 235 -32.74 -9.16 0.89
N LEU A 236 -32.53 -7.89 1.12
CA LEU A 236 -33.56 -6.86 0.93
C LEU A 236 -33.91 -6.73 -0.56
N ALA A 237 -32.92 -6.70 -1.45
CA ALA A 237 -33.15 -6.67 -2.90
C ALA A 237 -33.98 -7.87 -3.40
N ALA A 238 -33.71 -9.08 -2.89
CA ALA A 238 -34.48 -10.26 -3.24
C ALA A 238 -35.95 -10.12 -2.84
N VAL A 239 -36.25 -9.53 -1.69
CA VAL A 239 -37.63 -9.29 -1.22
C VAL A 239 -38.32 -8.17 -2.01
N LEU A 240 -37.59 -7.16 -2.42
CA LEU A 240 -38.10 -6.05 -3.24
C LEU A 240 -38.47 -6.51 -4.65
N GLY A 241 -37.81 -7.54 -5.17
CA GLY A 241 -37.95 -8.01 -6.54
C GLY A 241 -37.32 -7.06 -7.57
N PRO A 242 -37.31 -7.40 -8.86
CA PRO A 242 -36.78 -6.54 -9.91
C PRO A 242 -37.58 -5.24 -9.92
N ALA A 243 -36.86 -4.11 -9.86
CA ALA A 243 -37.45 -2.81 -10.11
C ALA A 243 -38.12 -2.86 -11.47
N ALA A 244 -39.36 -2.41 -11.60
CA ALA A 244 -40.05 -2.33 -12.86
C ALA A 244 -39.26 -1.39 -13.79
N ALA A 245 -38.33 -1.96 -14.55
CA ALA A 245 -37.51 -1.23 -15.51
C ALA A 245 -38.43 -0.76 -16.63
N GLY A 246 -38.58 0.53 -16.76
CA GLY A 246 -39.20 1.13 -17.97
C GLY A 246 -38.37 0.72 -19.20
N PRO A 247 -38.97 0.62 -20.40
CA PRO A 247 -38.29 0.17 -21.60
C PRO A 247 -37.22 1.16 -22.03
N GLY A 248 -35.96 0.95 -21.61
CA GLY A 248 -34.83 1.79 -22.01
C GLY A 248 -33.52 1.67 -21.23
N ALA A 249 -33.49 0.94 -20.13
CA ALA A 249 -32.27 0.83 -19.30
C ALA A 249 -31.53 -0.50 -19.51
N VAL A 250 -31.00 -0.71 -20.72
CA VAL A 250 -29.94 -1.71 -20.95
C VAL A 250 -28.65 -0.94 -21.21
N GLY A 251 -27.99 -0.51 -20.14
CA GLY A 251 -26.62 0.01 -20.18
C GLY A 251 -25.65 -1.12 -19.89
N GLN A 252 -24.80 -1.42 -20.87
CA GLN A 252 -23.72 -2.39 -20.77
C GLN A 252 -22.79 -2.02 -19.63
N SER A 253 -22.76 -2.79 -18.54
CA SER A 253 -21.61 -2.86 -17.65
C SER A 253 -20.66 -3.91 -18.21
N ALA A 254 -19.43 -3.49 -18.50
CA ALA A 254 -18.34 -4.36 -18.97
C ALA A 254 -17.77 -5.19 -17.80
N ALA A 255 -18.55 -6.14 -17.31
CA ALA A 255 -18.07 -7.29 -16.53
C ALA A 255 -19.25 -8.27 -16.50
N GLY A 256 -19.09 -9.28 -17.28
CA GLY A 256 -19.88 -10.44 -17.56
C GLY A 256 -21.12 -10.81 -16.77
N GLN A 257 -22.14 -11.01 -17.53
CA GLN A 257 -23.34 -11.83 -17.32
C GLN A 257 -24.40 -11.34 -16.34
N ALA A 258 -25.51 -11.05 -16.95
CA ALA A 258 -26.80 -10.67 -16.46
C ALA A 258 -27.29 -11.43 -15.23
N VAL A 259 -27.55 -10.70 -14.16
CA VAL A 259 -28.21 -11.20 -12.96
C VAL A 259 -29.73 -11.13 -13.06
N LEU A 260 -30.31 -10.66 -14.14
CA LEU A 260 -31.78 -10.75 -14.39
C LEU A 260 -32.04 -10.60 -15.91
N GLY A 261 -31.93 -11.68 -16.64
CA GLY A 261 -32.46 -11.77 -18.01
C GLY A 261 -33.96 -12.09 -17.99
N PRO A 262 -34.80 -11.35 -18.74
CA PRO A 262 -36.21 -11.77 -18.88
C PRO A 262 -36.30 -12.92 -19.89
N GLN A 263 -36.49 -14.14 -19.40
CA GLN A 263 -37.18 -15.12 -20.20
C GLN A 263 -38.67 -14.98 -19.89
N ALA A 264 -39.49 -14.82 -20.94
CA ALA A 264 -40.96 -14.81 -20.86
C ALA A 264 -41.44 -16.11 -20.20
N PRO A 265 -42.36 -16.05 -19.24
CA PRO A 265 -42.78 -17.23 -18.52
C PRO A 265 -43.81 -18.01 -19.34
N ASP A 266 -43.49 -19.27 -19.66
CA ASP A 266 -44.51 -20.31 -19.63
C ASP A 266 -44.86 -20.58 -18.17
N ALA A 267 -46.16 -20.70 -17.86
CA ALA A 267 -46.70 -20.75 -16.50
C ALA A 267 -46.22 -22.00 -15.73
N GLY A 268 -45.06 -21.89 -15.11
CA GLY A 268 -44.48 -22.78 -14.11
C GLY A 268 -44.14 -21.96 -12.87
N GLU A 269 -44.15 -22.56 -11.67
CA GLU A 269 -43.81 -21.92 -10.41
C GLU A 269 -42.52 -21.11 -10.55
N PRO A 270 -42.43 -19.85 -10.01
CA PRO A 270 -41.20 -19.05 -10.09
C PRO A 270 -40.09 -19.80 -9.38
N GLY A 271 -39.03 -20.11 -10.13
CA GLY A 271 -37.82 -20.69 -9.58
C GLY A 271 -37.10 -19.76 -8.57
N PRO A 272 -36.14 -20.27 -7.79
CA PRO A 272 -35.44 -19.48 -6.78
C PRO A 272 -34.78 -18.25 -7.38
N VAL A 273 -34.91 -17.11 -6.69
CA VAL A 273 -34.27 -15.84 -7.09
C VAL A 273 -32.76 -15.92 -6.85
N ALA A 274 -31.98 -15.80 -7.92
CA ALA A 274 -30.54 -15.73 -7.81
C ALA A 274 -30.09 -14.37 -7.22
N VAL A 275 -29.26 -14.39 -6.19
CA VAL A 275 -28.84 -13.19 -5.47
C VAL A 275 -27.31 -13.14 -5.45
N ASP A 276 -26.75 -12.02 -5.93
CA ASP A 276 -25.33 -11.72 -5.83
C ASP A 276 -25.08 -10.69 -4.71
N PRO A 277 -24.39 -11.07 -3.63
CA PRO A 277 -24.07 -10.14 -2.54
C PRO A 277 -23.26 -8.92 -2.98
N ALA A 278 -22.47 -9.01 -4.03
CA ALA A 278 -21.67 -7.89 -4.54
C ALA A 278 -22.55 -6.77 -5.14
N CYS A 279 -23.72 -7.11 -5.69
CA CYS A 279 -24.65 -6.19 -6.35
C CYS A 279 -25.83 -5.76 -5.46
N GLY A 280 -25.90 -6.25 -4.23
CA GLY A 280 -27.07 -6.02 -3.36
C GLY A 280 -27.36 -4.56 -3.05
N LEU A 281 -26.34 -3.74 -2.75
CA LEU A 281 -26.49 -2.30 -2.50
C LEU A 281 -26.94 -1.54 -3.75
N GLU A 282 -26.43 -1.92 -4.92
CA GLU A 282 -26.82 -1.31 -6.19
C GLU A 282 -28.29 -1.60 -6.51
N ALA A 283 -28.74 -2.83 -6.30
CA ALA A 283 -30.14 -3.22 -6.53
C ALA A 283 -31.11 -2.49 -5.58
N VAL A 284 -30.70 -2.28 -4.31
CA VAL A 284 -31.50 -1.48 -3.37
C VAL A 284 -31.55 -0.01 -3.81
N LEU A 285 -30.43 0.57 -4.24
CA LEU A 285 -30.40 1.94 -4.74
C LEU A 285 -31.25 2.10 -6.01
N ASP A 286 -31.20 1.15 -6.93
CA ASP A 286 -32.02 1.18 -8.16
C ASP A 286 -33.52 1.08 -7.83
N HIS A 287 -33.90 0.31 -6.80
CA HIS A 287 -35.28 0.27 -6.31
C HIS A 287 -35.74 1.64 -5.74
N GLU A 288 -34.91 2.28 -4.92
CA GLU A 288 -35.19 3.63 -4.41
C GLU A 288 -35.34 4.64 -5.56
N ARG A 289 -34.46 4.58 -6.56
CA ARG A 289 -34.49 5.45 -7.74
C ARG A 289 -35.78 5.28 -8.56
N ALA A 290 -36.28 4.06 -8.68
CA ALA A 290 -37.57 3.78 -9.30
C ALA A 290 -38.72 4.44 -8.52
N GLY A 291 -38.68 4.40 -7.18
CA GLY A 291 -39.61 5.10 -6.30
C GLY A 291 -39.53 6.65 -6.46
N TRP A 292 -38.32 7.19 -6.59
CA TRP A 292 -38.11 8.61 -6.86
C TRP A 292 -38.65 9.03 -8.22
N ALA A 293 -38.51 8.17 -9.23
CA ALA A 293 -39.04 8.45 -10.57
C ALA A 293 -40.58 8.63 -10.56
N ALA A 294 -41.26 7.94 -9.65
CA ALA A 294 -42.71 8.05 -9.51
C ALA A 294 -43.14 9.33 -8.72
N SER A 295 -42.38 9.75 -7.70
CA SER A 295 -42.76 10.80 -6.76
C SER A 295 -42.16 12.19 -7.01
N ALA A 296 -40.93 12.27 -7.60
CA ALA A 296 -40.21 13.52 -7.82
C ALA A 296 -40.96 14.54 -8.70
N PRO A 297 -41.67 14.15 -9.77
CA PRO A 297 -42.38 15.09 -10.63
C PRO A 297 -43.49 15.89 -9.89
N ALA A 298 -44.13 15.29 -8.91
CA ALA A 298 -45.10 15.97 -8.06
C ALA A 298 -44.50 17.10 -7.20
N ALA A 299 -43.17 17.01 -6.95
CA ALA A 299 -42.38 18.06 -6.25
C ALA A 299 -41.66 19.02 -7.19
N GLY A 300 -41.97 19.02 -8.50
CA GLY A 300 -41.34 19.86 -9.50
C GLY A 300 -39.91 19.44 -9.88
N LEU A 301 -39.49 18.21 -9.54
CA LEU A 301 -38.15 17.71 -9.77
C LEU A 301 -38.12 16.76 -10.98
N VAL A 302 -37.04 16.81 -11.76
CA VAL A 302 -36.83 15.89 -12.88
C VAL A 302 -36.27 14.57 -12.35
N ALA A 303 -36.95 13.48 -12.62
CA ALA A 303 -36.55 12.13 -12.23
C ALA A 303 -35.60 11.51 -13.27
N GLY A 304 -34.88 10.47 -12.83
CA GLY A 304 -34.00 9.64 -13.65
C GLY A 304 -32.52 10.03 -13.59
N PRO A 305 -31.66 9.25 -14.29
CA PRO A 305 -30.21 9.46 -14.26
C PRO A 305 -29.83 10.87 -14.75
N GLY A 306 -29.12 11.61 -13.88
CA GLY A 306 -28.73 13.01 -14.17
C GLY A 306 -29.86 14.03 -14.02
N GLY A 307 -31.03 13.61 -13.51
CA GLY A 307 -32.14 14.52 -13.20
C GLY A 307 -31.91 15.33 -11.93
N THR A 308 -32.68 16.43 -11.79
CA THR A 308 -32.53 17.37 -10.65
C THR A 308 -32.86 16.75 -9.30
N ALA A 309 -33.70 15.71 -9.27
CA ALA A 309 -34.03 14.94 -8.05
C ALA A 309 -32.80 14.25 -7.45
N GLU A 310 -32.08 13.49 -8.27
CA GLU A 310 -30.84 12.78 -7.84
C GLU A 310 -29.73 13.80 -7.53
N ALA A 311 -29.58 14.84 -8.33
CA ALA A 311 -28.60 15.91 -8.11
C ALA A 311 -28.84 16.62 -6.79
N ALA A 312 -30.09 16.93 -6.43
CA ALA A 312 -30.44 17.59 -5.17
C ALA A 312 -30.18 16.67 -3.96
N LEU A 313 -30.54 15.39 -4.06
CA LEU A 313 -30.25 14.38 -3.03
C LEU A 313 -28.73 14.22 -2.82
N ALA A 314 -27.96 14.04 -3.91
CA ALA A 314 -26.52 13.87 -3.85
C ALA A 314 -25.83 15.11 -3.26
N THR A 315 -26.25 16.33 -3.67
CA THR A 315 -25.69 17.59 -3.14
C THR A 315 -25.99 17.75 -1.66
N THR A 316 -27.21 17.45 -1.22
CA THR A 316 -27.59 17.53 0.21
C THR A 316 -26.80 16.54 1.06
N LEU A 317 -26.64 15.30 0.59
CA LEU A 317 -25.85 14.26 1.29
C LEU A 317 -24.37 14.64 1.35
N LEU A 318 -23.83 15.19 0.27
CA LEU A 318 -22.43 15.59 0.16
C LEU A 318 -22.09 16.73 1.13
N VAL A 319 -22.93 17.75 1.19
CA VAL A 319 -22.74 18.93 2.07
C VAL A 319 -23.02 18.58 3.53
N GLY A 320 -23.90 17.61 3.77
CA GLY A 320 -24.25 17.13 5.12
C GLY A 320 -25.20 18.05 5.89
N ASP A 321 -25.81 19.05 5.23
CA ASP A 321 -26.83 19.94 5.84
C ASP A 321 -28.24 19.60 5.34
N ALA A 322 -28.96 18.82 6.14
CA ALA A 322 -30.35 18.44 5.89
C ALA A 322 -31.37 19.47 6.45
N SER A 323 -30.92 20.61 6.93
CA SER A 323 -31.81 21.71 7.31
C SER A 323 -32.59 22.24 6.10
N GLU A 324 -33.69 22.93 6.34
CA GLU A 324 -34.47 23.54 5.24
C GLU A 324 -33.61 24.53 4.41
N ALA A 325 -32.77 25.31 5.09
CA ALA A 325 -31.87 26.24 4.43
C ALA A 325 -30.79 25.52 3.62
N GLY A 326 -30.21 24.44 4.18
CA GLY A 326 -29.22 23.60 3.51
C GLY A 326 -29.77 22.93 2.24
N VAL A 327 -30.98 22.34 2.34
CA VAL A 327 -31.64 21.72 1.18
C VAL A 327 -32.00 22.75 0.11
N ARG A 328 -32.47 23.95 0.48
CA ARG A 328 -32.69 25.04 -0.49
C ARG A 328 -31.39 25.46 -1.19
N ALA A 329 -30.28 25.50 -0.47
CA ALA A 329 -28.96 25.75 -1.07
C ALA A 329 -28.54 24.61 -2.01
N ALA A 330 -28.78 23.35 -1.63
CA ALA A 330 -28.49 22.18 -2.46
C ALA A 330 -29.31 22.16 -3.76
N LEU A 331 -30.60 22.50 -3.71
CA LEU A 331 -31.47 22.65 -4.88
C LEU A 331 -30.92 23.69 -5.87
N ARG A 332 -30.53 24.86 -5.37
CA ARG A 332 -29.91 25.90 -6.24
C ARG A 332 -28.60 25.39 -6.87
N ARG A 333 -27.73 24.73 -6.12
CA ARG A 333 -26.48 24.12 -6.66
C ARG A 333 -26.76 23.03 -7.68
N ALA A 334 -27.83 22.27 -7.51
CA ALA A 334 -28.29 21.28 -8.49
C ALA A 334 -28.92 21.88 -9.74
N GLY A 335 -29.00 23.20 -9.84
CA GLY A 335 -29.59 23.90 -11.00
C GLY A 335 -31.12 23.85 -11.05
N VAL A 336 -31.76 23.72 -9.88
CA VAL A 336 -33.23 23.64 -9.78
C VAL A 336 -33.79 25.06 -9.69
N GLU A 337 -34.52 25.47 -10.72
CA GLU A 337 -35.25 26.75 -10.78
C GLU A 337 -36.75 26.47 -10.54
N LEU A 338 -37.26 26.83 -9.39
CA LEU A 338 -38.66 26.65 -8.95
C LEU A 338 -39.19 27.95 -8.34
N ASP A 339 -40.50 28.14 -8.36
CA ASP A 339 -41.14 29.17 -7.54
C ASP A 339 -41.11 28.82 -6.05
N ASP A 340 -41.49 29.77 -5.18
CA ASP A 340 -41.40 29.58 -3.72
C ASP A 340 -42.22 28.37 -3.22
N GLY A 341 -43.44 28.18 -3.74
CA GLY A 341 -44.32 27.08 -3.35
C GLY A 341 -43.83 25.70 -3.81
N GLN A 342 -43.30 25.64 -5.03
CA GLN A 342 -42.66 24.46 -5.58
C GLN A 342 -41.33 24.15 -4.85
N THR A 343 -40.58 25.17 -4.46
CA THR A 343 -39.35 25.01 -3.70
C THR A 343 -39.63 24.37 -2.33
N ASP A 344 -40.70 24.77 -1.65
CA ASP A 344 -41.10 24.14 -0.38
C ASP A 344 -41.47 22.68 -0.54
N GLN A 345 -42.17 22.32 -1.63
CA GLN A 345 -42.48 20.94 -1.97
C GLN A 345 -41.23 20.13 -2.28
N ALA A 346 -40.31 20.69 -3.05
CA ALA A 346 -39.02 20.05 -3.38
C ALA A 346 -38.15 19.85 -2.12
N VAL A 347 -38.10 20.82 -1.21
CA VAL A 347 -37.41 20.71 0.09
C VAL A 347 -38.00 19.58 0.93
N ALA A 348 -39.31 19.52 1.04
CA ALA A 348 -40.02 18.47 1.78
C ALA A 348 -39.71 17.09 1.16
N TRP A 349 -39.76 16.98 -0.19
CA TRP A 349 -39.45 15.75 -0.90
C TRP A 349 -38.00 15.30 -0.69
N VAL A 350 -36.99 16.18 -0.85
CA VAL A 350 -35.58 15.82 -0.66
C VAL A 350 -35.35 15.31 0.77
N ARG A 351 -35.91 16.02 1.79
CA ARG A 351 -35.75 15.61 3.18
C ARG A 351 -36.41 14.27 3.50
N ALA A 352 -37.52 13.94 2.85
CA ALA A 352 -38.20 12.66 3.01
C ALA A 352 -37.44 11.49 2.36
N HIS A 353 -36.64 11.75 1.35
CA HIS A 353 -35.95 10.71 0.57
C HIS A 353 -34.42 10.66 0.81
N LEU A 354 -33.90 11.35 1.84
CA LEU A 354 -32.48 11.25 2.22
C LEU A 354 -32.13 9.83 2.68
N LEU A 355 -31.03 9.32 2.16
CA LEU A 355 -30.54 7.99 2.49
C LEU A 355 -29.87 7.99 3.87
N GLU A 356 -30.44 7.20 4.81
CA GLU A 356 -29.91 7.05 6.17
C GLU A 356 -28.65 6.13 6.24
N VAL A 357 -28.44 5.32 5.21
CA VAL A 357 -27.33 4.35 5.14
C VAL A 357 -26.13 4.98 4.45
N PRO A 358 -25.01 5.23 5.15
CA PRO A 358 -23.86 5.95 4.58
C PRO A 358 -23.32 5.34 3.25
N ARG A 359 -23.29 4.02 3.16
CA ARG A 359 -22.83 3.33 1.94
C ARG A 359 -23.73 3.56 0.72
N LEU A 360 -25.05 3.61 0.92
CA LEU A 360 -25.97 3.94 -0.17
C LEU A 360 -25.85 5.42 -0.55
N ALA A 361 -25.64 6.32 0.41
CA ALA A 361 -25.39 7.72 0.15
C ALA A 361 -24.10 7.93 -0.66
N GLU A 362 -23.01 7.27 -0.29
CA GLU A 362 -21.73 7.30 -1.01
C GLU A 362 -21.88 6.75 -2.44
N LEU A 363 -22.63 5.66 -2.61
CA LEU A 363 -22.88 5.06 -3.92
C LEU A 363 -23.71 6.00 -4.81
N LEU A 364 -24.75 6.64 -4.26
CA LEU A 364 -25.56 7.62 -4.99
C LEU A 364 -24.70 8.82 -5.44
N VAL A 365 -23.95 9.42 -4.50
CA VAL A 365 -23.08 10.58 -4.80
C VAL A 365 -22.06 10.22 -5.88
N SER A 366 -21.41 9.06 -5.75
CA SER A 366 -20.46 8.60 -6.75
C SER A 366 -21.08 8.45 -8.13
N ARG A 367 -22.27 7.84 -8.24
CA ARG A 367 -22.98 7.65 -9.51
C ARG A 367 -23.45 8.96 -10.13
N VAL A 368 -24.01 9.86 -9.32
CA VAL A 368 -24.55 11.14 -9.81
C VAL A 368 -23.45 12.06 -10.29
N LEU A 369 -22.31 12.10 -9.58
CA LEU A 369 -21.19 12.98 -9.93
C LEU A 369 -20.24 12.39 -10.99
N ALA A 370 -20.32 11.08 -11.25
CA ALA A 370 -19.48 10.44 -12.27
C ALA A 370 -19.74 11.04 -13.65
N GLY A 371 -18.72 11.71 -14.23
CA GLY A 371 -18.81 12.36 -15.54
C GLY A 371 -19.52 13.72 -15.58
N GLN A 372 -19.91 14.29 -14.43
CA GLN A 372 -20.59 15.59 -14.35
C GLN A 372 -19.70 16.68 -13.71
N GLU A 373 -18.69 17.17 -14.45
CA GLU A 373 -17.76 18.23 -13.94
C GLU A 373 -18.49 19.49 -13.46
N ARG A 374 -19.48 19.95 -14.24
CA ARG A 374 -20.26 21.15 -13.91
C ARG A 374 -21.02 21.00 -12.59
N LEU A 375 -21.50 19.79 -12.31
CA LEU A 375 -22.20 19.52 -11.05
C LEU A 375 -21.23 19.48 -9.86
N ILE A 376 -20.04 18.88 -10.04
CA ILE A 376 -19.00 18.90 -9.01
C ILE A 376 -18.61 20.36 -8.72
N GLU A 377 -18.36 21.17 -9.74
CA GLU A 377 -18.06 22.60 -9.59
C GLU A 377 -19.22 23.35 -8.89
N ALA A 378 -20.46 23.12 -9.30
CA ALA A 378 -21.61 23.74 -8.67
C ALA A 378 -21.82 23.34 -7.21
N CYS A 379 -21.61 22.05 -6.89
CA CYS A 379 -21.69 21.54 -5.50
C CYS A 379 -20.61 22.12 -4.58
N THR A 380 -19.47 22.56 -5.15
CA THR A 380 -18.31 23.04 -4.37
C THR A 380 -18.09 24.55 -4.48
N ARG A 381 -18.90 25.27 -5.28
CA ARG A 381 -18.85 26.72 -5.40
C ARG A 381 -19.52 27.39 -4.21
N ASP A 382 -18.90 28.45 -3.70
CA ASP A 382 -19.43 29.30 -2.61
C ASP A 382 -19.88 28.50 -1.37
N LEU A 383 -19.13 27.46 -1.01
CA LEU A 383 -19.38 26.68 0.18
C LEU A 383 -19.15 27.53 1.44
N ALA A 384 -20.13 27.55 2.32
CA ALA A 384 -19.89 28.02 3.67
C ALA A 384 -18.83 27.12 4.35
N ARG A 385 -18.07 27.69 5.30
CA ARG A 385 -16.98 26.95 5.99
C ARG A 385 -17.38 25.56 6.48
N GLN A 386 -18.56 25.46 7.11
CA GLN A 386 -19.07 24.21 7.66
C GLN A 386 -19.43 23.19 6.57
N GLU A 387 -19.98 23.68 5.47
CA GLU A 387 -20.28 22.89 4.26
C GLU A 387 -19.01 22.34 3.60
N ALA A 388 -17.95 23.19 3.47
CA ALA A 388 -16.68 22.75 2.90
C ALA A 388 -16.05 21.61 3.72
N PHE A 389 -16.10 21.68 5.06
CA PHE A 389 -15.67 20.57 5.93
C PHE A 389 -16.57 19.34 5.82
N GLY A 390 -17.88 19.51 5.61
CA GLY A 390 -18.82 18.42 5.32
C GLY A 390 -18.43 17.65 4.06
N VAL A 391 -18.20 18.38 2.95
CA VAL A 391 -17.75 17.82 1.67
C VAL A 391 -16.41 17.09 1.84
N LEU A 392 -15.44 17.70 2.52
CA LEU A 392 -14.14 17.06 2.78
C LEU A 392 -14.26 15.76 3.57
N ALA A 393 -15.08 15.74 4.62
CA ALA A 393 -15.32 14.57 5.45
C ALA A 393 -15.99 13.45 4.64
N PHE A 394 -17.02 13.78 3.86
CA PHE A 394 -17.77 12.82 3.05
C PHE A 394 -16.89 12.23 1.93
N ALA A 395 -16.19 13.08 1.18
CA ALA A 395 -15.30 12.64 0.11
C ALA A 395 -14.11 11.80 0.64
N THR A 396 -13.60 12.15 1.83
CA THR A 396 -12.59 11.33 2.52
C THR A 396 -13.15 9.94 2.88
N ALA A 397 -14.40 9.87 3.35
CA ALA A 397 -15.06 8.61 3.63
C ALA A 397 -15.23 7.75 2.36
N MET A 398 -15.62 8.36 1.25
CA MET A 398 -15.71 7.69 -0.06
C MET A 398 -14.35 7.15 -0.53
N SER A 399 -13.25 7.88 -0.31
CA SER A 399 -11.91 7.47 -0.74
C SER A 399 -11.38 6.24 0.00
N LEU A 400 -11.87 5.99 1.21
CA LEU A 400 -11.48 4.83 2.03
C LEU A 400 -12.16 3.53 1.61
N ASP A 401 -13.33 3.63 0.98
CA ASP A 401 -14.16 2.49 0.57
C ASP A 401 -14.33 2.45 -0.96
N ARG A 402 -13.24 2.40 -1.70
CA ARG A 402 -13.18 2.51 -3.16
C ARG A 402 -14.32 1.80 -3.91
N PRO A 403 -15.00 2.49 -4.84
CA PRO A 403 -15.73 1.82 -5.90
C PRO A 403 -14.72 1.24 -6.93
N PRO A 404 -14.97 0.06 -7.50
CA PRO A 404 -13.99 -0.67 -8.31
C PRO A 404 -13.67 -0.07 -9.68
N THR A 405 -14.43 0.91 -10.21
CA THR A 405 -14.24 1.41 -11.58
C THR A 405 -14.63 2.87 -11.75
N GLY A 406 -13.81 3.68 -12.41
CA GLY A 406 -14.19 4.99 -12.93
C GLY A 406 -13.29 6.16 -12.50
N ARG A 407 -13.79 7.35 -12.74
CA ARG A 407 -13.21 8.67 -12.41
C ARG A 407 -13.04 8.84 -10.90
N ASP A 408 -11.99 9.55 -10.48
CA ASP A 408 -11.72 9.83 -9.06
C ASP A 408 -12.59 10.99 -8.52
N VAL A 409 -13.90 10.75 -8.43
CA VAL A 409 -14.84 11.71 -7.85
C VAL A 409 -14.45 12.16 -6.44
N PRO A 410 -14.02 11.27 -5.52
CA PRO A 410 -13.55 11.70 -4.21
C PRO A 410 -12.37 12.67 -4.25
N GLY A 411 -11.37 12.41 -5.07
CA GLY A 411 -10.21 13.29 -5.21
C GLY A 411 -10.56 14.67 -5.74
N GLU A 412 -11.43 14.76 -6.74
CA GLU A 412 -11.93 16.02 -7.30
C GLU A 412 -12.72 16.84 -6.27
N LEU A 413 -13.60 16.20 -5.50
CA LEU A 413 -14.36 16.85 -4.44
C LEU A 413 -13.47 17.39 -3.32
N ILE A 414 -12.46 16.62 -2.91
CA ILE A 414 -11.52 17.07 -1.87
C ILE A 414 -10.72 18.27 -2.36
N ALA A 415 -10.24 18.25 -3.61
CA ALA A 415 -9.49 19.35 -4.19
C ALA A 415 -10.32 20.62 -4.29
N ALA A 416 -11.56 20.52 -4.77
CA ALA A 416 -12.48 21.64 -4.92
C ALA A 416 -12.91 22.22 -3.55
N ALA A 417 -13.26 21.37 -2.60
CA ALA A 417 -13.66 21.82 -1.26
C ALA A 417 -12.49 22.43 -0.46
N ALA A 418 -11.27 21.90 -0.62
CA ALA A 418 -10.08 22.49 -0.03
C ALA A 418 -9.78 23.88 -0.60
N SER A 419 -10.02 24.08 -1.90
CA SER A 419 -9.85 25.39 -2.56
C SER A 419 -10.94 26.39 -2.18
N ALA A 420 -12.12 25.93 -1.79
CA ALA A 420 -13.25 26.77 -1.35
C ALA A 420 -13.13 27.26 0.11
N LEU A 421 -12.18 26.71 0.89
CA LEU A 421 -11.97 27.15 2.27
C LEU A 421 -11.39 28.58 2.29
N PRO A 422 -12.00 29.53 2.99
CA PRO A 422 -11.51 30.88 3.10
C PRO A 422 -10.14 30.97 3.81
N ASP A 423 -9.33 31.96 3.44
CA ASP A 423 -7.94 32.15 3.85
C ASP A 423 -7.72 32.61 5.31
N HIS A 424 -8.70 32.57 6.18
CA HIS A 424 -8.70 33.37 7.38
C HIS A 424 -8.93 32.61 8.68
N GLY A 425 -7.84 32.22 9.37
CA GLY A 425 -7.83 32.07 10.81
C GLY A 425 -7.45 30.70 11.41
N PRO A 426 -7.14 30.67 12.72
CA PRO A 426 -6.68 29.48 13.44
C PRO A 426 -7.66 28.30 13.40
N ALA A 427 -8.96 28.59 13.28
CA ALA A 427 -9.98 27.57 13.25
C ALA A 427 -10.00 26.77 11.94
N ASP A 428 -9.65 27.39 10.81
CA ASP A 428 -9.57 26.74 9.51
C ASP A 428 -8.35 25.82 9.45
N LEU A 429 -7.23 26.28 10.01
CA LEU A 429 -6.04 25.48 10.19
C LEU A 429 -6.31 24.16 10.92
N ALA A 430 -6.99 24.22 12.06
CA ALA A 430 -7.35 23.04 12.84
C ALA A 430 -8.27 22.07 12.06
N GLY A 431 -9.20 22.61 11.27
CA GLY A 431 -10.10 21.83 10.40
C GLY A 431 -9.34 21.10 9.28
N LEU A 432 -8.50 21.83 8.53
CA LEU A 432 -7.69 21.27 7.45
C LEU A 432 -6.70 20.22 7.97
N MET A 433 -6.02 20.46 9.06
CA MET A 433 -5.14 19.48 9.69
C MET A 433 -5.89 18.17 10.04
N ARG A 434 -7.13 18.29 10.54
CA ARG A 434 -7.94 17.08 10.82
C ARG A 434 -8.23 16.26 9.56
N VAL A 435 -8.59 16.91 8.46
CA VAL A 435 -8.84 16.23 7.18
C VAL A 435 -7.55 15.61 6.64
N THR A 436 -6.47 16.37 6.57
CA THR A 436 -5.16 15.92 6.05
C THR A 436 -4.65 14.70 6.81
N ARG A 437 -4.82 14.66 8.14
CA ARG A 437 -4.42 13.52 8.99
C ARG A 437 -5.26 12.26 8.78
N ARG A 438 -6.44 12.36 8.19
CA ARG A 438 -7.37 11.24 7.95
C ARG A 438 -7.16 10.57 6.62
N LEU A 439 -6.65 11.29 5.63
CA LEU A 439 -6.37 10.72 4.32
C LEU A 439 -5.32 9.61 4.43
N PRO A 440 -5.59 8.43 3.85
CA PRO A 440 -4.63 7.35 3.87
C PRO A 440 -3.41 7.72 3.02
N ARG A 441 -2.22 7.70 3.64
CA ARG A 441 -0.94 8.03 2.98
C ARG A 441 -0.45 6.95 2.02
N SER A 442 -1.06 5.77 2.06
CA SER A 442 -0.69 4.60 1.26
C SER A 442 -1.64 4.28 0.11
N SER A 443 -2.68 5.07 -0.10
CA SER A 443 -3.73 4.75 -1.08
C SER A 443 -3.47 5.40 -2.42
N GLY A 444 -2.59 4.78 -3.23
CA GLY A 444 -2.53 4.95 -4.68
C GLY A 444 -2.26 6.36 -5.23
N PRO A 445 -1.97 6.45 -6.53
CA PRO A 445 -1.52 7.68 -7.18
C PRO A 445 -2.52 8.83 -7.20
N LEU A 446 -3.81 8.61 -6.86
CA LEU A 446 -4.86 9.63 -6.90
C LEU A 446 -5.08 10.36 -5.55
N ALA A 447 -4.69 9.75 -4.42
CA ALA A 447 -4.79 10.40 -3.11
C ALA A 447 -3.63 11.39 -2.85
N VAL A 448 -2.52 11.21 -3.55
CA VAL A 448 -1.28 11.94 -3.31
C VAL A 448 -1.37 13.40 -3.77
N PRO A 449 -1.87 13.77 -4.97
CA PRO A 449 -2.01 15.17 -5.38
C PRO A 449 -2.97 15.98 -4.50
N VAL A 450 -3.96 15.31 -3.92
CA VAL A 450 -4.92 15.93 -3.02
C VAL A 450 -4.28 16.19 -1.66
N LEU A 451 -3.54 15.20 -1.15
CA LEU A 451 -2.82 15.32 0.10
C LEU A 451 -1.72 16.40 0.01
N ASP A 452 -1.06 16.51 -1.15
CA ASP A 452 -0.10 17.57 -1.46
C ASP A 452 -0.72 18.96 -1.33
N ARG A 453 -1.82 19.23 -2.04
CA ARG A 453 -2.52 20.54 -1.96
C ARG A 453 -2.98 20.88 -0.54
N LEU A 454 -3.53 19.90 0.19
CA LEU A 454 -3.99 20.11 1.57
C LEU A 454 -2.82 20.39 2.52
N THR A 455 -1.71 19.69 2.39
CA THR A 455 -0.54 19.92 3.24
C THR A 455 0.15 21.24 2.94
N HIS A 456 0.26 21.64 1.69
CA HIS A 456 0.73 22.98 1.31
C HIS A 456 -0.15 24.07 1.95
N ARG A 457 -1.46 23.92 1.86
CA ARG A 457 -2.40 24.88 2.43
C ARG A 457 -2.31 24.97 3.96
N VAL A 458 -2.16 23.81 4.62
CA VAL A 458 -1.94 23.77 6.08
C VAL A 458 -0.64 24.49 6.45
N ALA A 459 0.45 24.27 5.70
CA ALA A 459 1.74 24.94 5.96
C ALA A 459 1.66 26.47 5.77
N GLU A 460 0.97 26.93 4.71
CA GLU A 460 0.75 28.37 4.49
C GLU A 460 -0.06 29.01 5.62
N LEU A 461 -1.18 28.42 5.99
CA LEU A 461 -2.03 28.95 7.06
C LEU A 461 -1.33 28.93 8.41
N ALA A 462 -0.54 27.88 8.73
CA ALA A 462 0.24 27.82 9.96
C ALA A 462 1.29 28.94 10.02
N ARG A 463 1.94 29.27 8.90
CA ARG A 463 2.89 30.39 8.79
C ARG A 463 2.18 31.73 9.03
N LEU A 464 0.99 31.94 8.43
CA LEU A 464 0.21 33.17 8.61
C LEU A 464 -0.28 33.36 10.03
N VAL A 465 -0.59 32.29 10.73
CA VAL A 465 -1.06 32.31 12.14
C VAL A 465 0.10 32.45 13.12
N GLY A 466 1.36 32.20 12.68
CA GLY A 466 2.54 32.22 13.55
C GLY A 466 2.65 31.02 14.49
N ASP A 467 2.00 29.89 14.17
CA ASP A 467 2.11 28.64 14.91
C ASP A 467 3.23 27.78 14.33
N GLU A 468 4.47 28.00 14.82
CA GLU A 468 5.66 27.28 14.38
C GLU A 468 5.56 25.76 14.58
N ALA A 469 4.86 25.28 15.62
CA ALA A 469 4.70 23.86 15.89
C ALA A 469 3.82 23.21 14.83
N THR A 470 2.71 23.83 14.50
CA THR A 470 1.80 23.38 13.44
C THR A 470 2.43 23.50 12.06
N GLN A 471 3.20 24.58 11.82
CA GLN A 471 3.95 24.72 10.57
C GLN A 471 4.98 23.59 10.42
N GLY A 472 5.75 23.30 11.46
CA GLY A 472 6.75 22.22 11.47
C GLY A 472 6.11 20.85 11.21
N GLU A 473 4.91 20.59 11.78
CA GLU A 473 4.17 19.35 11.52
C GLU A 473 3.70 19.27 10.06
N ALA A 474 3.08 20.31 9.54
CA ALA A 474 2.61 20.37 8.17
C ALA A 474 3.75 20.17 7.15
N LEU A 475 4.88 20.85 7.35
CA LEU A 475 6.05 20.70 6.48
C LEU A 475 6.66 19.29 6.58
N THR A 476 6.65 18.66 7.77
CA THR A 476 7.09 17.27 7.92
C THR A 476 6.20 16.32 7.14
N ASP A 477 4.89 16.52 7.20
CA ASP A 477 3.90 15.72 6.48
C ASP A 477 4.01 15.95 4.96
N LEU A 478 4.15 17.20 4.52
CA LEU A 478 4.35 17.57 3.12
C LEU A 478 5.59 16.89 2.52
N GLY A 479 6.71 16.89 3.25
CA GLY A 479 7.93 16.22 2.82
C GLY A 479 7.72 14.72 2.58
N VAL A 480 6.95 14.04 3.43
CA VAL A 480 6.60 12.61 3.25
C VAL A 480 5.75 12.41 2.00
N VAL A 481 4.78 13.30 1.75
CA VAL A 481 3.93 13.25 0.56
C VAL A 481 4.76 13.41 -0.71
N LEU A 482 5.61 14.43 -0.77
CA LEU A 482 6.49 14.68 -1.94
C LEU A 482 7.43 13.49 -2.24
N ILE A 483 7.96 12.83 -1.20
CA ILE A 483 8.75 11.60 -1.40
C ILE A 483 7.88 10.48 -2.02
N ALA A 484 6.66 10.32 -1.53
CA ALA A 484 5.72 9.30 -2.05
C ALA A 484 5.28 9.58 -3.49
N GLU A 485 5.20 10.85 -3.90
CA GLU A 485 4.92 11.26 -5.29
C GLU A 485 6.09 11.04 -6.25
N GLY A 486 7.28 10.76 -5.71
CA GLY A 486 8.49 10.63 -6.53
C GLY A 486 9.18 11.97 -6.79
N GLU A 487 8.87 13.00 -6.00
CA GLU A 487 9.48 14.33 -6.03
C GLU A 487 10.42 14.59 -4.82
N PRO A 488 11.40 13.72 -4.56
CA PRO A 488 12.26 13.86 -3.38
C PRO A 488 13.13 15.10 -3.43
N ALA A 489 13.43 15.64 -4.61
CA ALA A 489 14.16 16.89 -4.76
C ALA A 489 13.40 18.09 -4.20
N ALA A 490 12.06 18.11 -4.32
CA ALA A 490 11.20 19.11 -3.71
C ALA A 490 11.00 18.87 -2.21
N ALA A 491 11.00 17.59 -1.77
CA ALA A 491 10.82 17.23 -0.36
C ALA A 491 11.98 17.70 0.54
N VAL A 492 13.24 17.67 0.05
CA VAL A 492 14.42 17.97 0.86
C VAL A 492 14.37 19.39 1.45
N PRO A 493 14.18 20.48 0.70
CA PRO A 493 14.12 21.84 1.28
C PRO A 493 12.96 22.00 2.26
N VAL A 494 11.81 21.38 1.99
CA VAL A 494 10.63 21.41 2.88
C VAL A 494 10.96 20.75 4.24
N LEU A 495 11.60 19.58 4.20
CA LEU A 495 12.00 18.85 5.41
C LEU A 495 13.13 19.55 6.15
N GLN A 496 14.04 20.26 5.45
CA GLN A 496 15.07 21.10 6.08
C GLN A 496 14.43 22.27 6.85
N GLU A 497 13.41 22.95 6.28
CA GLU A 497 12.65 23.99 6.97
C GLU A 497 11.95 23.43 8.22
N ALA A 498 11.27 22.26 8.10
CA ALA A 498 10.63 21.59 9.23
C ALA A 498 11.63 21.27 10.36
N VAL A 499 12.79 20.70 10.03
CA VAL A 499 13.85 20.41 11.00
C VAL A 499 14.38 21.69 11.66
N GLY A 500 14.51 22.79 10.91
CA GLY A 500 14.88 24.09 11.44
C GLY A 500 13.93 24.60 12.51
N LEU A 501 12.63 24.56 12.23
CA LEU A 501 11.56 24.92 13.19
C LEU A 501 11.59 24.03 14.44
N TRP A 502 11.65 22.71 14.24
CA TRP A 502 11.68 21.78 15.38
C TRP A 502 12.94 21.92 16.25
N ARG A 503 14.11 22.20 15.66
CA ARG A 503 15.33 22.52 16.42
C ARG A 503 15.19 23.83 17.20
N GLY A 504 14.54 24.85 16.63
CA GLY A 504 14.22 26.10 17.32
C GLY A 504 13.35 25.86 18.56
N LEU A 505 12.24 25.17 18.37
CA LEU A 505 11.30 24.84 19.44
C LEU A 505 11.91 23.90 20.50
N ALA A 506 12.73 22.92 20.11
CA ALA A 506 13.38 22.01 21.05
C ALA A 506 14.42 22.71 21.96
N ARG A 507 14.90 23.88 21.61
CA ARG A 507 15.75 24.70 22.50
C ARG A 507 14.96 25.32 23.64
N THR A 508 13.64 25.52 23.43
CA THR A 508 12.75 26.14 24.44
C THR A 508 12.09 25.08 25.35
N ASP A 509 11.73 23.92 24.80
CA ASP A 509 11.12 22.79 25.51
C ASP A 509 11.56 21.48 24.84
N GLU A 510 12.75 20.98 25.22
CA GLU A 510 13.34 19.78 24.63
C GLU A 510 12.48 18.52 24.81
N PRO A 511 11.90 18.21 25.99
CA PRO A 511 11.07 17.02 26.15
C PRO A 511 9.84 17.00 25.23
N ARG A 512 9.25 18.15 25.01
CA ARG A 512 8.04 18.29 24.20
C ARG A 512 8.34 18.19 22.70
N TYR A 513 9.42 18.78 22.22
CA TYR A 513 9.68 18.93 20.80
C TYR A 513 10.76 17.98 20.24
N ARG A 514 11.43 17.20 21.09
CA ARG A 514 12.35 16.14 20.65
C ARG A 514 11.66 15.05 19.80
N PRO A 515 10.44 14.53 20.14
CA PRO A 515 9.78 13.53 19.31
C PRO A 515 9.52 14.01 17.88
N PRO A 516 8.87 15.16 17.62
CA PRO A 516 8.67 15.64 16.26
C PRO A 516 9.98 15.97 15.52
N LEU A 517 11.02 16.44 16.24
CA LEU A 517 12.34 16.65 15.66
C LEU A 517 12.94 15.35 15.14
N CYS A 518 12.92 14.26 15.93
CA CYS A 518 13.41 12.96 15.50
C CYS A 518 12.64 12.42 14.29
N THR A 519 11.32 12.62 14.27
CA THR A 519 10.48 12.23 13.14
C THR A 519 10.85 13.01 11.88
N ALA A 520 11.02 14.33 11.97
CA ALA A 520 11.40 15.19 10.84
C ALA A 520 12.81 14.87 10.30
N LEU A 521 13.79 14.63 11.20
CA LEU A 521 15.15 14.20 10.83
C LEU A 521 15.15 12.86 10.12
N ASN A 522 14.41 11.87 10.60
CA ASN A 522 14.28 10.58 9.94
C ASN A 522 13.68 10.71 8.53
N ASN A 523 12.67 11.57 8.36
CA ASN A 523 12.06 11.82 7.05
C ASN A 523 13.01 12.59 6.12
N LEU A 524 13.79 13.55 6.65
CA LEU A 524 14.84 14.25 5.91
C LEU A 524 15.93 13.27 5.43
N GLY A 525 16.29 12.31 6.28
CA GLY A 525 17.21 11.22 5.91
C GLY A 525 16.69 10.39 4.73
N MET A 526 15.39 10.07 4.71
CA MET A 526 14.75 9.42 3.57
C MET A 526 14.77 10.31 2.31
N GLY A 527 14.50 11.61 2.45
CA GLY A 527 14.59 12.57 1.35
C GLY A 527 16.00 12.64 0.76
N TYR A 528 17.03 12.76 1.59
CA TYR A 528 18.43 12.74 1.14
C TYR A 528 18.80 11.41 0.46
N TRP A 529 18.36 10.28 1.03
CA TRP A 529 18.60 8.98 0.41
C TRP A 529 17.97 8.90 -0.99
N ALA A 530 16.73 9.36 -1.14
CA ALA A 530 15.99 9.29 -2.41
C ALA A 530 16.63 10.18 -3.51
N VAL A 531 17.31 11.29 -3.16
CA VAL A 531 18.09 12.11 -4.12
C VAL A 531 19.54 11.65 -4.27
N GLY A 532 19.96 10.55 -3.63
CA GLY A 532 21.31 10.00 -3.74
C GLY A 532 22.35 10.65 -2.82
N ARG A 533 21.93 11.51 -1.86
CA ARG A 533 22.82 12.16 -0.88
C ARG A 533 22.99 11.28 0.37
N HIS A 534 23.57 10.07 0.19
CA HIS A 534 23.60 9.04 1.23
C HIS A 534 24.42 9.42 2.48
N ALA A 535 25.49 10.19 2.31
CA ALA A 535 26.29 10.68 3.43
C ALA A 535 25.51 11.68 4.29
N ASP A 536 24.75 12.58 3.66
CA ASP A 536 23.89 13.51 4.39
C ASP A 536 22.73 12.79 5.08
N ALA A 537 22.16 11.75 4.41
CA ALA A 537 21.15 10.88 5.01
C ALA A 537 21.67 10.21 6.28
N LEU A 538 22.87 9.63 6.21
CA LEU A 538 23.52 9.00 7.35
C LEU A 538 23.74 9.99 8.51
N THR A 539 24.20 11.21 8.20
CA THR A 539 24.44 12.25 9.23
C THR A 539 23.19 12.58 10.04
N VAL A 540 22.05 12.76 9.40
CA VAL A 540 20.79 13.05 10.12
C VAL A 540 20.22 11.82 10.83
N GLN A 541 20.46 10.62 10.33
CA GLN A 541 20.10 9.37 10.98
C GLN A 541 20.92 9.12 12.25
N GLU A 542 22.23 9.38 12.21
CA GLU A 542 23.13 9.32 13.38
C GLU A 542 22.75 10.37 14.44
N GLU A 543 22.28 11.56 14.03
CA GLU A 543 21.74 12.56 14.97
C GLU A 543 20.51 12.00 15.72
N VAL A 544 19.57 11.34 15.02
CA VAL A 544 18.41 10.71 15.68
C VAL A 544 18.85 9.59 16.62
N ILE A 545 19.77 8.72 16.19
CA ILE A 545 20.32 7.64 17.03
C ILE A 545 20.90 8.24 18.32
N SER A 546 21.68 9.32 18.20
CA SER A 546 22.27 10.01 19.36
C SER A 546 21.22 10.64 20.28
N LEU A 547 20.19 11.29 19.71
CA LEU A 547 19.09 11.91 20.46
C LEU A 547 18.27 10.87 21.25
N CYS A 548 18.00 9.72 20.64
CA CYS A 548 17.25 8.65 21.28
C CYS A 548 18.08 7.87 22.31
N ALA A 549 19.36 7.63 22.05
CA ALA A 549 20.24 6.88 22.97
C ALA A 549 20.48 7.61 24.31
N ARG A 550 20.20 8.90 24.41
CA ARG A 550 20.25 9.66 25.68
C ARG A 550 19.09 9.32 26.63
N LEU A 551 18.07 8.66 26.14
CA LEU A 551 16.95 8.15 26.92
C LEU A 551 17.20 6.66 27.19
N GLY A 552 16.92 6.21 28.40
CA GLY A 552 17.06 4.79 28.73
C GLY A 552 16.08 3.90 27.94
N PRO A 553 16.43 2.65 27.66
CA PRO A 553 15.52 1.71 26.99
C PRO A 553 14.22 1.57 27.80
N GLY A 554 13.08 1.82 27.16
CA GLY A 554 11.75 1.72 27.79
C GLY A 554 11.26 2.98 28.51
N ASP A 555 12.12 4.00 28.74
CA ASP A 555 11.70 5.26 29.37
C ASP A 555 10.72 6.06 28.50
N ALA A 556 10.84 5.91 27.18
CA ALA A 556 9.96 6.55 26.22
C ALA A 556 9.73 5.66 24.99
N PRO A 557 8.60 4.93 24.89
CA PRO A 557 8.32 4.03 23.75
C PRO A 557 8.43 4.67 22.36
N TRP A 558 8.17 6.01 22.27
CA TRP A 558 8.35 6.74 21.02
C TRP A 558 9.84 6.85 20.62
N ALA A 559 10.74 6.98 21.61
CA ALA A 559 12.18 7.10 21.37
C ALA A 559 12.75 5.76 20.87
N ASP A 560 12.32 4.65 21.46
CA ASP A 560 12.68 3.30 21.00
C ASP A 560 12.23 3.08 19.53
N ALA A 561 11.00 3.48 19.18
CA ALA A 561 10.49 3.34 17.83
C ALA A 561 11.24 4.22 16.79
N GLU A 562 11.54 5.50 17.14
CA GLU A 562 12.30 6.39 16.26
C GLU A 562 13.78 5.97 16.15
N HIS A 563 14.35 5.46 17.24
CA HIS A 563 15.70 4.90 17.27
C HIS A 563 15.82 3.69 16.34
N ALA A 564 14.88 2.72 16.47
CA ALA A 564 14.86 1.55 15.60
C ALA A 564 14.70 1.94 14.13
N ARG A 565 13.85 2.94 13.83
CA ARG A 565 13.66 3.46 12.47
C ARG A 565 14.92 4.13 11.93
N ALA A 566 15.62 4.91 12.75
CA ALA A 566 16.89 5.54 12.36
C ALA A 566 17.97 4.51 12.08
N LEU A 567 18.11 3.49 12.92
CA LEU A 567 19.03 2.36 12.72
C LEU A 567 18.70 1.60 11.42
N GLN A 568 17.44 1.31 11.17
CA GLN A 568 16.99 0.66 9.93
C GLN A 568 17.40 1.48 8.70
N ASN A 569 17.12 2.78 8.71
CA ASN A 569 17.44 3.69 7.63
C ASN A 569 18.95 3.86 7.45
N ALA A 570 19.72 3.92 8.56
CA ALA A 570 21.19 3.97 8.53
C ALA A 570 21.76 2.71 7.87
N GLY A 571 21.22 1.53 8.15
CA GLY A 571 21.61 0.30 7.48
C GLY A 571 21.44 0.37 5.97
N VAL A 572 20.31 0.95 5.49
CA VAL A 572 20.10 1.18 4.06
C VAL A 572 21.10 2.21 3.50
N SER A 573 21.42 3.27 4.24
CA SER A 573 22.41 4.26 3.84
C SER A 573 23.82 3.65 3.77
N TYR A 574 24.21 2.77 4.70
CA TYR A 574 25.47 2.01 4.68
C TYR A 574 25.55 1.09 3.46
N THR A 575 24.45 0.43 3.07
CA THR A 575 24.40 -0.39 1.84
C THR A 575 24.76 0.46 0.61
N GLU A 576 24.17 1.65 0.49
CA GLU A 576 24.44 2.54 -0.63
C GLU A 576 25.85 3.13 -0.61
N LEU A 577 26.47 3.27 0.57
CA LEU A 577 27.84 3.72 0.75
C LEU A 577 28.90 2.59 0.63
N GLY A 578 28.46 1.32 0.48
CA GLY A 578 29.34 0.16 0.42
C GLY A 578 29.97 -0.25 1.77
N ARG A 579 29.46 0.29 2.90
CA ARG A 579 29.98 0.03 4.25
C ARG A 579 29.35 -1.23 4.83
N THR A 580 29.74 -2.39 4.30
CA THR A 580 29.08 -3.68 4.57
C THR A 580 29.19 -4.14 6.03
N GLY A 581 30.26 -3.75 6.74
CA GLY A 581 30.47 -4.14 8.15
C GLY A 581 29.45 -3.55 9.11
N GLU A 582 28.89 -2.37 8.80
CA GLU A 582 27.95 -1.67 9.67
C GLU A 582 26.48 -2.05 9.40
N ILE A 583 26.18 -2.64 8.23
CA ILE A 583 24.81 -3.00 7.83
C ILE A 583 24.21 -3.98 8.82
N GLU A 584 24.88 -5.09 9.07
CA GLU A 584 24.39 -6.17 9.91
C GLU A 584 24.19 -5.71 11.36
N ALA A 585 25.14 -4.95 11.90
CA ALA A 585 25.08 -4.44 13.28
C ALA A 585 23.87 -3.51 13.47
N THR A 586 23.65 -2.57 12.54
CA THR A 586 22.54 -1.62 12.62
C THR A 586 21.18 -2.30 12.41
N GLN A 587 21.07 -3.24 11.47
CA GLN A 587 19.84 -3.98 11.26
C GLN A 587 19.48 -4.88 12.44
N ARG A 588 20.47 -5.57 13.06
CA ARG A 588 20.25 -6.34 14.29
C ARG A 588 19.80 -5.47 15.45
N ALA A 589 20.46 -4.33 15.68
CA ALA A 589 20.08 -3.40 16.73
C ALA A 589 18.64 -2.87 16.54
N SER A 590 18.27 -2.53 15.32
CA SER A 590 16.89 -2.16 14.97
C SER A 590 15.90 -3.27 15.26
N LEU A 591 16.23 -4.49 14.83
CA LEU A 591 15.40 -5.69 15.00
C LEU A 591 15.14 -5.98 16.48
N ASP A 592 16.18 -5.92 17.33
CA ASP A 592 16.07 -6.16 18.76
C ASP A 592 15.14 -5.16 19.45
N ILE A 593 15.19 -3.89 19.04
CA ILE A 593 14.29 -2.86 19.56
C ILE A 593 12.85 -3.13 19.12
N TYR A 594 12.62 -3.40 17.83
CA TYR A 594 11.26 -3.65 17.34
C TYR A 594 10.67 -4.96 17.90
N ARG A 595 11.46 -6.01 18.16
CA ARG A 595 10.99 -7.23 18.83
C ARG A 595 10.52 -6.93 20.25
N ARG A 596 11.27 -6.16 21.04
CA ARG A 596 10.83 -5.73 22.38
C ARG A 596 9.55 -4.91 22.34
N LEU A 597 9.43 -3.98 21.39
CA LEU A 597 8.21 -3.21 21.20
C LEU A 597 7.03 -4.08 20.77
N ALA A 598 7.26 -5.13 19.98
CA ALA A 598 6.24 -6.06 19.53
C ALA A 598 5.70 -6.96 20.66
N GLU A 599 6.47 -7.22 21.73
CA GLU A 599 5.97 -7.90 22.94
C GLU A 599 4.83 -7.09 23.60
N GLY A 600 4.90 -5.77 23.56
CA GLY A 600 3.87 -4.88 24.13
C GLY A 600 2.72 -4.58 23.16
N ASP A 601 3.02 -4.37 21.88
CA ASP A 601 2.04 -4.09 20.82
C ASP A 601 2.42 -4.82 19.51
N PRO A 602 2.06 -6.11 19.39
CA PRO A 602 2.37 -6.91 18.19
C PRO A 602 1.68 -6.36 16.93
N VAL A 603 0.48 -5.80 17.08
CA VAL A 603 -0.28 -5.26 15.93
C VAL A 603 0.44 -4.10 15.26
N GLN A 604 1.11 -3.27 16.04
CA GLN A 604 1.86 -2.11 15.55
C GLN A 604 3.26 -2.47 15.07
N TYR A 605 3.97 -3.38 15.78
CA TYR A 605 5.40 -3.56 15.58
C TYR A 605 5.80 -4.86 14.87
N GLU A 606 4.98 -5.92 14.83
CA GLU A 606 5.29 -7.09 13.98
C GLU A 606 5.49 -6.74 12.48
N PRO A 607 4.70 -5.83 11.87
CA PRO A 607 4.99 -5.38 10.50
C PRO A 607 6.36 -4.70 10.37
N ARG A 608 6.83 -4.00 11.42
CA ARG A 608 8.16 -3.37 11.45
C ARG A 608 9.27 -4.39 11.60
N VAL A 609 9.09 -5.40 12.45
CA VAL A 609 10.00 -6.54 12.56
C VAL A 609 10.19 -7.20 11.19
N ALA A 610 9.10 -7.51 10.48
CA ALA A 610 9.17 -8.10 9.15
C ALA A 610 9.85 -7.18 8.11
N ALA A 611 9.67 -5.86 8.22
CA ALA A 611 10.32 -4.89 7.33
C ALA A 611 11.84 -4.84 7.55
N VAL A 612 12.31 -4.88 8.81
CA VAL A 612 13.76 -4.92 9.12
C VAL A 612 14.37 -6.23 8.67
N LEU A 613 13.68 -7.35 8.90
CA LEU A 613 14.13 -8.67 8.44
C LEU A 613 14.30 -8.72 6.92
N GLY A 614 13.41 -8.07 6.15
CA GLY A 614 13.55 -7.96 4.70
C GLY A 614 14.80 -7.19 4.25
N ASN A 615 15.33 -6.26 5.06
CA ASN A 615 16.54 -5.51 4.71
C ASN A 615 17.82 -6.38 4.77
N PHE A 616 17.77 -7.55 5.38
CA PHE A 616 18.88 -8.52 5.35
C PHE A 616 19.15 -9.08 3.96
N GLU A 617 18.26 -8.82 2.97
CA GLU A 617 18.56 -9.12 1.55
C GLU A 617 19.86 -8.45 1.08
N ALA A 618 20.24 -7.30 1.63
CA ALA A 618 21.53 -6.67 1.34
C ALA A 618 22.74 -7.61 1.57
N LEU A 619 22.61 -8.59 2.47
CA LEU A 619 23.62 -9.64 2.64
C LEU A 619 23.69 -10.58 1.43
N THR A 620 22.55 -10.88 0.78
CA THR A 620 22.53 -11.64 -0.48
C THR A 620 23.29 -10.92 -1.57
N GLU A 621 23.03 -9.61 -1.75
CA GLU A 621 23.75 -8.78 -2.71
C GLU A 621 25.26 -8.71 -2.41
N SER A 622 25.63 -8.75 -1.12
CA SER A 622 27.02 -8.78 -0.66
C SER A 622 27.67 -10.16 -0.79
N GLY A 623 26.94 -11.19 -1.30
CA GLY A 623 27.45 -12.56 -1.49
C GLY A 623 27.41 -13.43 -0.23
N ARG A 624 26.52 -13.12 0.69
CA ARG A 624 26.27 -13.87 1.93
C ARG A 624 24.79 -14.33 2.04
N PRO A 625 24.27 -15.07 1.05
CA PRO A 625 22.86 -15.47 1.01
C PRO A 625 22.49 -16.44 2.15
N GLU A 626 23.43 -17.23 2.67
CA GLU A 626 23.18 -18.11 3.82
C GLU A 626 22.79 -17.31 5.07
N ASP A 627 23.40 -16.14 5.27
CA ASP A 627 23.12 -15.27 6.42
C ASP A 627 21.78 -14.53 6.27
N ALA A 628 21.35 -14.26 5.03
CA ALA A 628 20.08 -13.60 4.73
C ALA A 628 18.87 -14.55 4.82
N LEU A 629 19.06 -15.83 4.51
CA LEU A 629 17.97 -16.81 4.40
C LEU A 629 17.07 -16.93 5.65
N PRO A 630 17.62 -17.05 6.88
CA PRO A 630 16.77 -17.14 8.07
C PRO A 630 15.91 -15.91 8.29
N ALA A 631 16.45 -14.72 8.06
CA ALA A 631 15.75 -13.45 8.23
C ALA A 631 14.60 -13.31 7.20
N ASN A 632 14.87 -13.62 5.94
CA ASN A 632 13.85 -13.56 4.88
C ASN A 632 12.74 -14.60 5.09
N ALA A 633 13.07 -15.81 5.57
CA ALA A 633 12.09 -16.83 5.92
C ALA A 633 11.21 -16.40 7.11
N GLU A 634 11.79 -15.79 8.16
CA GLU A 634 11.06 -15.25 9.30
C GLU A 634 10.14 -14.08 8.87
N ALA A 635 10.61 -13.19 8.00
CA ALA A 635 9.79 -12.10 7.44
C ALA A 635 8.54 -12.63 6.72
N VAL A 636 8.71 -13.66 5.87
CA VAL A 636 7.59 -14.33 5.19
C VAL A 636 6.63 -14.96 6.19
N ALA A 637 7.13 -15.65 7.23
CA ALA A 637 6.29 -16.27 8.24
C ALA A 637 5.44 -15.23 9.02
N ILE A 638 6.05 -14.11 9.41
CA ILE A 638 5.34 -13.01 10.08
C ILE A 638 4.27 -12.43 9.14
N ARG A 639 4.62 -12.12 7.89
CA ARG A 639 3.69 -11.50 6.93
C ARG A 639 2.57 -12.44 6.51
N ARG A 640 2.78 -13.77 6.44
CA ARG A 640 1.70 -14.74 6.25
C ARG A 640 0.68 -14.69 7.40
N ARG A 641 1.14 -14.62 8.67
CA ARG A 641 0.24 -14.47 9.81
C ARG A 641 -0.56 -13.15 9.75
N LEU A 642 0.11 -12.05 9.40
CA LEU A 642 -0.53 -10.74 9.26
C LEU A 642 -1.55 -10.75 8.12
N ALA A 643 -1.22 -11.30 6.96
CA ALA A 643 -2.09 -11.38 5.79
C ALA A 643 -3.29 -12.30 6.00
N ALA A 644 -3.16 -13.37 6.79
CA ALA A 644 -4.28 -14.25 7.13
C ALA A 644 -5.39 -13.52 7.90
N GLY A 645 -5.04 -12.56 8.74
CA GLY A 645 -6.00 -11.72 9.48
C GLY A 645 -6.36 -10.40 8.78
N ARG A 646 -5.55 -9.94 7.83
CA ARG A 646 -5.67 -8.61 7.20
C ARG A 646 -5.19 -8.64 5.75
N PRO A 647 -6.11 -8.71 4.78
CA PRO A 647 -5.76 -8.75 3.35
C PRO A 647 -4.91 -7.57 2.86
N GLU A 648 -4.95 -6.42 3.56
CA GLU A 648 -4.10 -5.27 3.25
C GLU A 648 -2.59 -5.57 3.34
N HIS A 649 -2.17 -6.65 4.02
CA HIS A 649 -0.78 -7.10 4.10
C HIS A 649 -0.36 -8.07 2.98
N LEU A 650 -1.25 -8.43 2.06
CA LEU A 650 -0.93 -9.34 0.96
C LEU A 650 0.17 -8.78 0.05
N GLY A 651 0.15 -7.48 -0.24
CA GLY A 651 1.20 -6.83 -1.04
C GLY A 651 2.59 -6.93 -0.39
N GLU A 652 2.66 -6.72 0.93
CA GLU A 652 3.91 -6.86 1.69
C GLU A 652 4.38 -8.32 1.76
N LEU A 653 3.43 -9.28 1.85
CA LEU A 653 3.75 -10.70 1.78
C LEU A 653 4.37 -11.06 0.43
N ALA A 654 3.77 -10.63 -0.67
CA ALA A 654 4.29 -10.89 -2.00
C ALA A 654 5.70 -10.29 -2.18
N TRP A 655 5.95 -9.10 -1.64
CA TRP A 655 7.28 -8.50 -1.65
C TRP A 655 8.31 -9.37 -0.88
N SER A 656 7.97 -9.83 0.34
CA SER A 656 8.87 -10.70 1.12
C SER A 656 9.13 -12.05 0.46
N LEU A 657 8.12 -12.61 -0.22
CA LEU A 657 8.27 -13.83 -1.01
C LEU A 657 9.25 -13.61 -2.17
N GLY A 658 9.20 -12.42 -2.81
CA GLY A 658 10.16 -12.00 -3.82
C GLY A 658 11.60 -12.02 -3.29
N GLN A 659 11.83 -11.39 -2.13
CA GLN A 659 13.14 -11.34 -1.47
C GLN A 659 13.66 -12.73 -1.10
N LEU A 660 12.79 -13.57 -0.53
CA LEU A 660 13.14 -14.95 -0.24
C LEU A 660 13.49 -15.73 -1.52
N GLY A 661 12.75 -15.50 -2.61
CA GLY A 661 13.02 -16.11 -3.92
C GLY A 661 14.41 -15.75 -4.45
N THR A 662 14.78 -14.47 -4.39
CA THR A 662 16.12 -13.97 -4.78
C THR A 662 17.23 -14.62 -3.94
N THR A 663 17.02 -14.74 -2.63
CA THR A 663 18.00 -15.37 -1.72
C THR A 663 18.16 -16.88 -2.02
N LEU A 664 17.05 -17.59 -2.26
CA LEU A 664 17.07 -19.00 -2.64
C LEU A 664 17.72 -19.22 -4.01
N GLU A 665 17.50 -18.33 -4.97
CA GLU A 665 18.16 -18.37 -6.27
C GLU A 665 19.68 -18.21 -6.13
N ALA A 666 20.14 -17.26 -5.30
CA ALA A 666 21.55 -17.05 -5.01
C ALA A 666 22.22 -18.27 -4.39
N LEU A 667 21.47 -19.06 -3.61
CA LEU A 667 21.88 -20.35 -3.01
C LEU A 667 21.79 -21.53 -4.00
N GLY A 668 21.30 -21.32 -5.23
CA GLY A 668 21.08 -22.39 -6.19
C GLY A 668 19.88 -23.30 -5.89
N ARG A 669 19.02 -22.92 -4.92
CA ARG A 669 17.80 -23.66 -4.52
C ARG A 669 16.63 -23.28 -5.44
N TYR A 670 16.78 -23.55 -6.74
CA TYR A 670 15.89 -23.03 -7.80
C TYR A 670 14.44 -23.51 -7.72
N GLU A 671 14.19 -24.75 -7.26
CA GLU A 671 12.81 -25.27 -7.11
C GLU A 671 12.06 -24.53 -6.00
N GLU A 672 12.71 -24.29 -4.88
CA GLU A 672 12.13 -23.56 -3.76
C GLU A 672 11.93 -22.09 -4.12
N ALA A 673 12.91 -21.47 -4.80
CA ALA A 673 12.79 -20.12 -5.33
C ALA A 673 11.57 -20.00 -6.27
N GLY A 674 11.40 -20.97 -7.18
CA GLY A 674 10.27 -21.03 -8.10
C GLY A 674 8.93 -21.10 -7.36
N SER A 675 8.83 -21.92 -6.32
CA SER A 675 7.61 -22.08 -5.52
C SER A 675 7.19 -20.75 -4.87
N VAL A 676 8.11 -20.06 -4.18
CA VAL A 676 7.79 -18.80 -3.49
C VAL A 676 7.54 -17.65 -4.46
N LEU A 677 8.22 -17.60 -5.61
CA LEU A 677 7.98 -16.58 -6.64
C LEU A 677 6.65 -16.78 -7.37
N VAL A 678 6.21 -18.03 -7.57
CA VAL A 678 4.86 -18.33 -8.11
C VAL A 678 3.79 -17.88 -7.12
N GLU A 679 3.96 -18.14 -5.81
CA GLU A 679 3.05 -17.65 -4.77
C GLU A 679 2.99 -16.10 -4.79
N ALA A 680 4.14 -15.43 -4.87
CA ALA A 680 4.20 -13.96 -4.97
C ALA A 680 3.44 -13.44 -6.18
N LEU A 681 3.63 -14.07 -7.35
CA LEU A 681 2.95 -13.69 -8.60
C LEU A 681 1.43 -13.90 -8.50
N GLN A 682 0.98 -15.02 -7.91
CA GLN A 682 -0.46 -15.26 -7.71
C GLN A 682 -1.10 -14.20 -6.83
N ILE A 683 -0.44 -13.81 -5.73
CA ILE A 683 -0.91 -12.72 -4.86
C ILE A 683 -0.99 -11.40 -5.63
N GLN A 684 0.07 -11.06 -6.41
CA GLN A 684 0.09 -9.81 -7.16
C GLN A 684 -0.93 -9.77 -8.30
N ARG A 685 -1.20 -10.88 -8.98
CA ARG A 685 -2.29 -10.99 -9.96
C ARG A 685 -3.64 -10.72 -9.33
N ARG A 686 -3.92 -11.38 -8.22
CA ARG A 686 -5.16 -11.16 -7.47
C ARG A 686 -5.33 -9.69 -7.05
N LEU A 687 -4.29 -9.07 -6.50
CA LEU A 687 -4.32 -7.65 -6.12
C LEU A 687 -4.49 -6.72 -7.33
N ALA A 688 -3.94 -7.09 -8.49
CA ALA A 688 -4.11 -6.33 -9.73
C ALA A 688 -5.55 -6.44 -10.28
N ASP A 689 -6.17 -7.59 -10.18
CA ASP A 689 -7.57 -7.81 -10.55
C ASP A 689 -8.53 -7.01 -9.64
N GLU A 690 -8.22 -6.96 -8.32
CA GLU A 690 -8.99 -6.18 -7.34
C GLU A 690 -8.75 -4.66 -7.45
N ASN A 691 -7.57 -4.22 -7.89
CA ASN A 691 -7.16 -2.79 -7.97
C ASN A 691 -6.14 -2.53 -9.08
N ALA A 692 -6.60 -2.53 -10.33
CA ALA A 692 -5.77 -2.48 -11.52
C ALA A 692 -4.74 -1.32 -11.61
N ARG A 693 -4.98 -0.16 -10.99
CA ARG A 693 -4.05 0.99 -11.10
C ARG A 693 -2.95 1.01 -10.05
N GLY A 694 -3.22 0.56 -8.82
CA GLY A 694 -2.26 0.67 -7.70
C GLY A 694 -1.21 -0.45 -7.65
N THR A 695 -1.50 -1.63 -8.24
CA THR A 695 -0.69 -2.85 -8.07
C THR A 695 0.04 -3.30 -9.34
N ARG A 696 -0.17 -2.62 -10.49
CA ARG A 696 0.51 -2.95 -11.76
C ARG A 696 2.04 -2.94 -11.65
N ALA A 697 2.59 -2.01 -10.88
CA ALA A 697 4.04 -1.91 -10.70
C ALA A 697 4.59 -3.15 -9.98
N ASP A 698 3.94 -3.58 -8.90
CA ASP A 698 4.34 -4.75 -8.11
C ASP A 698 4.13 -6.05 -8.90
N LEU A 699 3.03 -6.15 -9.67
CA LEU A 699 2.81 -7.26 -10.58
C LEU A 699 3.94 -7.37 -11.61
N SER A 700 4.36 -6.25 -12.22
CA SER A 700 5.49 -6.25 -13.16
C SER A 700 6.80 -6.68 -12.50
N GLY A 701 7.00 -6.38 -11.22
CA GLY A 701 8.13 -6.82 -10.41
C GLY A 701 8.14 -8.34 -10.22
N ALA A 702 7.01 -8.91 -9.81
CA ALA A 702 6.86 -10.36 -9.61
C ALA A 702 7.02 -11.15 -10.93
N LEU A 703 6.45 -10.63 -12.03
CA LEU A 703 6.64 -11.21 -13.38
C LEU A 703 8.11 -11.22 -13.78
N SER A 704 8.84 -10.10 -13.57
CA SER A 704 10.28 -10.01 -13.89
C SER A 704 11.12 -10.95 -13.04
N ALA A 705 10.86 -11.09 -11.75
CA ALA A 705 11.62 -11.95 -10.85
C ALA A 705 11.47 -13.43 -11.25
N LEU A 706 10.24 -13.89 -11.48
CA LEU A 706 10.00 -15.26 -11.93
C LEU A 706 10.53 -15.50 -13.35
N GLY A 707 10.44 -14.51 -14.26
CA GLY A 707 11.00 -14.56 -15.59
C GLY A 707 12.51 -14.73 -15.58
N ALA A 708 13.23 -13.99 -14.74
CA ALA A 708 14.67 -14.10 -14.56
C ALA A 708 15.07 -15.50 -14.06
N LEU A 709 14.36 -16.04 -13.05
CA LEU A 709 14.59 -17.41 -12.57
C LEU A 709 14.40 -18.45 -13.68
N TYR A 710 13.30 -18.35 -14.45
CA TYR A 710 13.04 -19.28 -15.55
C TYR A 710 14.09 -19.16 -16.66
N SER A 711 14.58 -17.95 -16.94
CA SER A 711 15.69 -17.72 -17.85
C SER A 711 16.97 -18.41 -17.36
N THR A 712 17.26 -18.33 -16.06
CA THR A 712 18.43 -18.96 -15.43
C THR A 712 18.36 -20.48 -15.44
N THR A 713 17.16 -21.06 -15.25
CA THR A 713 16.91 -22.51 -15.20
C THR A 713 16.64 -23.14 -16.57
N GLY A 714 16.79 -22.39 -17.66
CA GLY A 714 16.62 -22.90 -19.02
C GLY A 714 15.18 -22.99 -19.53
N ARG A 715 14.18 -22.52 -18.74
CA ARG A 715 12.76 -22.45 -19.12
C ARG A 715 12.47 -21.20 -19.95
N ALA A 716 13.20 -21.05 -21.04
CA ALA A 716 13.26 -19.78 -21.77
C ALA A 716 11.95 -19.35 -22.44
N ASP A 717 11.04 -20.27 -22.82
CA ASP A 717 9.73 -19.90 -23.40
C ASP A 717 8.79 -19.30 -22.36
N GLU A 718 8.84 -19.82 -21.14
CA GLU A 718 8.06 -19.30 -20.01
C GLU A 718 8.63 -17.97 -19.53
N ALA A 719 9.96 -17.86 -19.47
CA ALA A 719 10.65 -16.61 -19.17
C ALA A 719 10.26 -15.50 -20.14
N LEU A 720 10.28 -15.77 -21.45
CA LEU A 720 9.90 -14.80 -22.49
C LEU A 720 8.47 -14.29 -22.34
N ARG A 721 7.52 -15.14 -21.95
CA ARG A 721 6.12 -14.70 -21.72
C ARG A 721 6.05 -13.74 -20.55
N LEU A 722 6.61 -14.14 -19.40
CA LEU A 722 6.56 -13.33 -18.17
C LEU A 722 7.30 -12.00 -18.34
N GLU A 723 8.46 -12.00 -18.97
CA GLU A 723 9.24 -10.78 -19.19
C GLU A 723 8.59 -9.82 -20.20
N ARG A 724 7.87 -10.34 -21.21
CA ARG A 724 7.09 -9.51 -22.14
C ARG A 724 5.89 -8.86 -21.43
N ASP A 725 5.15 -9.65 -20.63
CA ASP A 725 4.04 -9.12 -19.85
C ASP A 725 4.52 -8.02 -18.88
N ALA A 726 5.66 -8.24 -18.21
CA ALA A 726 6.28 -7.24 -17.34
C ALA A 726 6.69 -5.97 -18.10
N LEU A 727 7.27 -6.13 -19.30
CA LEU A 727 7.70 -5.02 -20.16
C LEU A 727 6.52 -4.17 -20.63
N GLU A 728 5.42 -4.81 -21.04
CA GLU A 728 4.20 -4.11 -21.48
C GLU A 728 3.64 -3.24 -20.36
N ILE A 729 3.47 -3.80 -19.18
CA ILE A 729 3.02 -3.05 -18.00
C ILE A 729 3.96 -1.87 -17.68
N ARG A 730 5.28 -2.09 -17.72
CA ARG A 730 6.26 -1.03 -17.42
C ARG A 730 6.32 0.04 -18.50
N ARG A 731 6.05 -0.28 -19.77
CA ARG A 731 5.90 0.71 -20.85
C ARG A 731 4.72 1.62 -20.62
N GLU A 732 3.58 1.08 -20.20
CA GLU A 732 2.40 1.87 -19.86
C GLU A 732 2.66 2.78 -18.65
N LEU A 733 3.18 2.23 -17.56
CA LEU A 733 3.53 2.99 -16.35
C LEU A 733 4.55 4.10 -16.65
N ALA A 734 5.54 3.84 -17.52
CA ALA A 734 6.53 4.83 -17.89
C ALA A 734 5.96 5.96 -18.78
N ARG A 735 4.90 5.70 -19.58
CA ARG A 735 4.17 6.77 -20.28
C ARG A 735 3.35 7.63 -19.33
N GLU A 736 2.70 7.01 -18.34
CA GLU A 736 1.89 7.71 -17.34
C GLU A 736 2.76 8.56 -16.39
N HIS A 737 3.86 7.97 -15.88
CA HIS A 737 4.75 8.58 -14.89
C HIS A 737 6.24 8.33 -15.23
N PRO A 738 6.82 9.06 -16.19
CA PRO A 738 8.18 8.81 -16.67
C PRO A 738 9.25 8.92 -15.57
N ALA A 739 9.15 9.92 -14.69
CA ALA A 739 10.13 10.15 -13.64
C ALA A 739 10.25 8.94 -12.68
N ARG A 740 9.15 8.23 -12.45
CA ARG A 740 9.07 7.10 -11.53
C ARG A 740 9.44 5.76 -12.18
N TYR A 741 9.06 5.52 -13.44
CA TYR A 741 9.08 4.16 -14.00
C TYR A 741 10.08 3.93 -15.12
N LEU A 742 10.74 4.97 -15.68
CA LEU A 742 11.72 4.77 -16.77
C LEU A 742 12.89 3.86 -16.37
N HIS A 743 13.33 3.89 -15.11
CA HIS A 743 14.43 3.02 -14.68
C HIS A 743 14.02 1.53 -14.60
N TYR A 744 12.77 1.24 -14.20
CA TYR A 744 12.20 -0.11 -14.22
C TYR A 744 11.98 -0.62 -15.65
N LEU A 745 11.54 0.28 -16.57
CA LEU A 745 11.42 -0.04 -17.99
C LEU A 745 12.77 -0.46 -18.57
N ALA A 746 13.82 0.34 -18.33
CA ALA A 746 15.17 0.01 -18.80
C ALA A 746 15.70 -1.31 -18.23
N HIS A 747 15.31 -1.66 -16.99
CA HIS A 747 15.68 -2.93 -16.37
C HIS A 747 14.98 -4.11 -17.07
N SER A 748 13.66 -4.02 -17.35
CA SER A 748 12.94 -5.06 -18.08
C SER A 748 13.47 -5.26 -19.50
N LEU A 749 13.83 -4.17 -20.19
CA LEU A 749 14.43 -4.25 -21.53
C LEU A 749 15.74 -5.05 -21.51
N SER A 750 16.64 -4.76 -20.55
CA SER A 750 17.89 -5.50 -20.40
C SER A 750 17.66 -6.97 -20.04
N ASN A 751 16.73 -7.31 -19.13
CA ASN A 751 16.44 -8.70 -18.77
C ASN A 751 15.91 -9.49 -19.97
N LEU A 752 14.92 -8.93 -20.68
CA LEU A 752 14.37 -9.55 -21.87
C LEU A 752 15.46 -9.71 -22.97
N GLY A 753 16.37 -8.73 -23.12
CA GLY A 753 17.52 -8.81 -24.02
C GLY A 753 18.44 -10.00 -23.68
N VAL A 754 18.72 -10.23 -22.40
CA VAL A 754 19.49 -11.40 -21.95
C VAL A 754 18.78 -12.72 -22.32
N THR A 755 17.46 -12.78 -22.11
CA THR A 755 16.66 -13.98 -22.41
C THR A 755 16.60 -14.26 -23.92
N TYR A 756 16.48 -13.22 -24.75
CA TYR A 756 16.60 -13.37 -26.23
C TYR A 756 17.99 -13.85 -26.66
N ALA A 757 19.06 -13.29 -26.08
CA ALA A 757 20.42 -13.70 -26.39
C ALA A 757 20.67 -15.18 -26.04
N ARG A 758 20.17 -15.65 -24.88
CA ARG A 758 20.23 -17.09 -24.52
C ARG A 758 19.53 -18.02 -25.52
N ARG A 759 18.56 -17.47 -26.26
CA ARG A 759 17.85 -18.16 -27.34
C ARG A 759 18.51 -18.03 -28.70
N GLY A 760 19.65 -17.35 -28.81
CA GLY A 760 20.32 -17.05 -30.06
C GLY A 760 19.64 -15.99 -30.92
N ARG A 761 18.65 -15.23 -30.33
CA ARG A 761 17.96 -14.12 -31.02
C ARG A 761 18.70 -12.83 -30.72
N PHE A 762 19.91 -12.74 -31.26
CA PHE A 762 20.84 -11.67 -30.92
C PHE A 762 20.42 -10.29 -31.46
N ASP A 763 19.78 -10.25 -32.65
CA ASP A 763 19.29 -8.99 -33.23
C ASP A 763 18.26 -8.30 -32.36
N GLU A 764 17.29 -9.06 -31.83
CA GLU A 764 16.27 -8.53 -30.94
C GLU A 764 16.89 -8.15 -29.58
N ALA A 765 17.86 -8.89 -29.09
CA ALA A 765 18.57 -8.57 -27.89
C ALA A 765 19.32 -7.23 -27.97
N VAL A 766 19.96 -6.94 -29.11
CA VAL A 766 20.62 -5.65 -29.38
C VAL A 766 19.62 -4.50 -29.35
N LEU A 767 18.48 -4.62 -30.05
CA LEU A 767 17.46 -3.56 -30.10
C LEU A 767 16.93 -3.18 -28.71
N LEU A 768 16.70 -4.19 -27.87
CA LEU A 768 16.22 -3.95 -26.50
C LEU A 768 17.29 -3.26 -25.64
N GLU A 769 18.55 -3.69 -25.74
CA GLU A 769 19.64 -3.09 -24.98
C GLU A 769 19.96 -1.66 -25.46
N GLU A 770 19.84 -1.37 -26.77
CA GLU A 770 19.94 -0.01 -27.32
C GLU A 770 18.86 0.90 -26.75
N GLU A 771 17.58 0.41 -26.65
CA GLU A 771 16.48 1.16 -26.03
C GLU A 771 16.80 1.40 -24.54
N ALA A 772 17.29 0.40 -23.80
CA ALA A 772 17.67 0.51 -22.40
C ALA A 772 18.79 1.55 -22.18
N VAL A 773 19.83 1.51 -23.02
CA VAL A 773 20.94 2.51 -23.00
C VAL A 773 20.42 3.91 -23.27
N GLY A 774 19.52 4.08 -24.24
CA GLY A 774 18.91 5.38 -24.56
C GLY A 774 18.18 5.98 -23.34
N ILE A 775 17.36 5.17 -22.68
CA ILE A 775 16.64 5.58 -21.46
C ILE A 775 17.61 5.91 -20.33
N ARG A 776 18.59 5.04 -20.05
CA ARG A 776 19.58 5.23 -18.98
C ARG A 776 20.48 6.42 -19.19
N ARG A 777 20.83 6.77 -20.45
CA ARG A 777 21.53 8.02 -20.78
C ARG A 777 20.71 9.26 -20.41
N GLY A 778 19.39 9.23 -20.71
CA GLY A 778 18.48 10.29 -20.29
C GLY A 778 18.41 10.46 -18.77
N LEU A 779 18.31 9.36 -18.03
CA LEU A 779 18.28 9.33 -16.56
C LEU A 779 19.61 9.79 -15.95
N ALA A 780 20.76 9.36 -16.51
CA ALA A 780 22.09 9.71 -16.00
C ALA A 780 22.42 11.21 -16.11
N ARG A 781 21.81 11.93 -17.08
CA ARG A 781 21.92 13.38 -17.19
C ARG A 781 21.23 14.11 -16.04
N ARG A 782 20.22 13.49 -15.44
CA ARG A 782 19.39 14.08 -14.36
C ARG A 782 19.83 13.60 -12.98
N ASN A 783 20.35 12.39 -12.87
CA ASN A 783 20.73 11.79 -11.58
C ASN A 783 22.00 10.95 -11.74
N ALA A 784 23.06 11.33 -11.02
CA ALA A 784 24.34 10.64 -11.01
C ALA A 784 24.24 9.16 -10.55
N ARG A 785 23.25 8.81 -9.74
CA ARG A 785 22.96 7.42 -9.31
C ARG A 785 22.68 6.50 -10.51
N SER A 786 22.14 7.05 -11.60
CA SER A 786 21.86 6.29 -12.83
C SER A 786 23.10 5.92 -13.64
N LEU A 787 24.27 6.50 -13.34
CA LEU A 787 25.51 6.22 -14.05
C LEU A 787 25.95 4.76 -13.97
N LYS A 788 25.78 4.12 -12.78
CA LYS A 788 26.10 2.69 -12.61
C LYS A 788 25.27 1.79 -13.53
N TYR A 789 23.98 2.09 -13.65
CA TYR A 789 23.07 1.31 -14.50
C TYR A 789 23.33 1.58 -15.98
N LEU A 790 23.71 2.80 -16.34
CA LEU A 790 24.14 3.12 -17.70
C LEU A 790 25.41 2.35 -18.09
N ALA A 791 26.41 2.33 -17.19
CA ALA A 791 27.64 1.59 -17.43
C ALA A 791 27.38 0.08 -17.60
N GLN A 792 26.48 -0.48 -16.78
CA GLN A 792 26.07 -1.89 -16.91
C GLN A 792 25.39 -2.16 -18.27
N SER A 793 24.43 -1.31 -18.69
CA SER A 793 23.79 -1.46 -20.01
C SER A 793 24.76 -1.30 -21.17
N LEU A 794 25.72 -0.38 -21.08
CA LEU A 794 26.73 -0.23 -22.10
C LEU A 794 27.62 -1.47 -22.20
N SER A 795 27.99 -2.06 -21.06
CA SER A 795 28.73 -3.32 -21.02
C SER A 795 27.92 -4.46 -21.65
N ASN A 796 26.64 -4.58 -21.31
CA ASN A 796 25.74 -5.57 -21.90
C ASN A 796 25.58 -5.37 -23.41
N LEU A 797 25.39 -4.14 -23.87
CA LEU A 797 25.28 -3.81 -25.29
C LEU A 797 26.52 -4.23 -26.08
N GLY A 798 27.72 -3.98 -25.51
CA GLY A 798 28.96 -4.44 -26.08
C GLY A 798 28.98 -5.98 -26.26
N VAL A 799 28.55 -6.71 -25.23
CA VAL A 799 28.44 -8.18 -25.32
C VAL A 799 27.41 -8.59 -26.38
N ARG A 800 26.25 -7.92 -26.49
CA ARG A 800 25.23 -8.25 -27.50
C ARG A 800 25.76 -8.02 -28.94
N TYR A 801 26.49 -6.92 -29.16
CA TYR A 801 27.15 -6.72 -30.47
C TYR A 801 28.21 -7.79 -30.77
N ALA A 802 28.98 -8.20 -29.75
CA ALA A 802 29.97 -9.28 -29.90
C ALA A 802 29.29 -10.64 -30.20
N ASP A 803 28.14 -10.93 -29.58
CA ASP A 803 27.35 -12.13 -29.91
C ASP A 803 26.91 -12.19 -31.39
N LEU A 804 26.71 -11.03 -32.01
CA LEU A 804 26.41 -10.87 -33.45
C LEU A 804 27.67 -10.85 -34.36
N GLY A 805 28.86 -10.91 -33.80
CA GLY A 805 30.11 -10.74 -34.54
C GLY A 805 30.38 -9.28 -34.98
N ARG A 806 29.65 -8.32 -34.45
CA ARG A 806 29.77 -6.87 -34.75
C ARG A 806 30.78 -6.23 -33.78
N PHE A 807 32.03 -6.71 -33.84
CA PHE A 807 33.05 -6.38 -32.83
C PHE A 807 33.49 -4.90 -32.85
N GLU A 808 33.52 -4.23 -34.00
CA GLU A 808 33.81 -2.80 -34.09
C GLU A 808 32.77 -1.96 -33.37
N GLU A 809 31.50 -2.35 -33.47
CA GLU A 809 30.39 -1.65 -32.80
C GLU A 809 30.36 -1.94 -31.30
N ALA A 810 30.85 -3.12 -30.87
CA ALA A 810 30.97 -3.50 -29.46
C ALA A 810 32.05 -2.67 -28.73
N LEU A 811 33.08 -2.22 -29.41
CA LEU A 811 34.22 -1.55 -28.77
C LEU A 811 33.85 -0.23 -28.08
N ARG A 812 33.06 0.60 -28.76
CA ARG A 812 32.70 1.91 -28.21
C ARG A 812 31.86 1.85 -26.92
N PRO A 813 30.74 1.12 -26.84
CA PRO A 813 29.95 1.03 -25.58
C PRO A 813 30.78 0.37 -24.46
N THR A 814 31.60 -0.62 -24.76
CA THR A 814 32.42 -1.29 -23.76
C THR A 814 33.49 -0.35 -23.20
N GLN A 815 34.14 0.46 -24.03
CA GLN A 815 35.10 1.48 -23.61
C GLN A 815 34.41 2.57 -22.75
N GLU A 816 33.23 3.08 -23.18
CA GLU A 816 32.42 4.06 -22.45
C GLU A 816 32.06 3.53 -21.05
N ALA A 817 31.69 2.23 -20.95
CA ALA A 817 31.40 1.58 -19.66
C ALA A 817 32.61 1.57 -18.73
N VAL A 818 33.80 1.20 -19.24
CA VAL A 818 35.04 1.18 -18.46
C VAL A 818 35.41 2.58 -17.98
N ASP A 819 35.32 3.60 -18.84
CA ASP A 819 35.65 4.99 -18.44
C ASP A 819 34.72 5.55 -17.38
N MET A 820 33.42 5.21 -17.46
CA MET A 820 32.43 5.56 -16.42
C MET A 820 32.74 4.86 -15.09
N LEU A 821 32.95 3.55 -15.13
CA LEU A 821 33.22 2.77 -13.93
C LEU A 821 34.54 3.15 -13.25
N ARG A 822 35.57 3.50 -14.01
CA ARG A 822 36.82 4.04 -13.45
C ARG A 822 36.60 5.35 -12.69
N ARG A 823 35.65 6.20 -13.12
CA ARG A 823 35.28 7.41 -12.37
C ARG A 823 34.56 7.05 -11.09
N LEU A 824 33.55 6.16 -11.16
CA LEU A 824 32.77 5.72 -10.02
C LEU A 824 33.62 4.98 -8.95
N VAL A 825 34.59 4.16 -9.37
CA VAL A 825 35.53 3.47 -8.46
C VAL A 825 36.43 4.45 -7.69
N ARG A 826 36.80 5.60 -8.28
CA ARG A 826 37.56 6.64 -7.53
C ARG A 826 36.78 7.19 -6.36
N ASP A 827 35.46 7.35 -6.52
CA ASP A 827 34.60 7.91 -5.49
C ASP A 827 34.16 6.84 -4.46
N GLN A 828 33.86 5.62 -4.92
CA GLN A 828 33.36 4.52 -4.08
C GLN A 828 33.97 3.17 -4.55
N PRO A 829 35.24 2.88 -4.18
CA PRO A 829 35.97 1.73 -4.70
C PRO A 829 35.30 0.39 -4.34
N GLU A 830 34.83 0.20 -3.10
CA GLU A 830 34.27 -1.08 -2.68
C GLU A 830 32.97 -1.43 -3.42
N LYS A 831 32.20 -0.45 -3.83
CA LYS A 831 30.91 -0.64 -4.49
C LYS A 831 31.03 -0.96 -5.97
N TYR A 832 32.03 -0.38 -6.68
CA TYR A 832 32.09 -0.44 -8.13
C TYR A 832 33.24 -1.26 -8.70
N ARG A 833 34.18 -1.78 -7.87
CA ARG A 833 35.32 -2.61 -8.31
C ARG A 833 34.87 -3.85 -9.10
N THR A 834 33.80 -4.54 -8.66
CA THR A 834 33.28 -5.73 -9.33
C THR A 834 32.81 -5.41 -10.75
N GLY A 835 32.02 -4.33 -10.90
CA GLY A 835 31.53 -3.89 -12.23
C GLY A 835 32.67 -3.43 -13.15
N LEU A 836 33.70 -2.73 -12.60
CA LEU A 836 34.87 -2.33 -13.39
C LEU A 836 35.66 -3.55 -13.86
N ALA A 837 35.88 -4.55 -13.01
CA ALA A 837 36.58 -5.78 -13.39
C ALA A 837 35.84 -6.55 -14.52
N GLU A 838 34.50 -6.56 -14.46
CA GLU A 838 33.66 -7.14 -15.51
C GLU A 838 33.79 -6.37 -16.84
N ALA A 839 33.62 -5.04 -16.79
CA ALA A 839 33.71 -4.20 -18.00
C ALA A 839 35.10 -4.26 -18.64
N LEU A 840 36.17 -4.31 -17.85
CA LEU A 840 37.55 -4.50 -18.33
C LEU A 840 37.75 -5.86 -19.00
N ALA A 841 37.17 -6.91 -18.41
CA ALA A 841 37.25 -8.24 -19.02
C ALA A 841 36.50 -8.28 -20.36
N ASN A 842 35.33 -7.65 -20.47
CA ASN A 842 34.54 -7.55 -21.69
C ASN A 842 35.27 -6.71 -22.77
N LEU A 843 35.89 -5.58 -22.36
CA LEU A 843 36.71 -4.75 -23.26
C LEU A 843 37.88 -5.55 -23.83
N GLY A 844 38.61 -6.27 -22.99
CA GLY A 844 39.72 -7.11 -23.43
C GLY A 844 39.27 -8.24 -24.33
N ALA A 845 38.12 -8.86 -24.07
CA ALA A 845 37.53 -9.89 -24.95
C ALA A 845 37.21 -9.29 -26.33
N THR A 846 36.51 -8.15 -26.38
CA THR A 846 36.17 -7.45 -27.62
C THR A 846 37.43 -7.09 -28.44
N GLN A 847 38.50 -6.62 -27.75
CA GLN A 847 39.77 -6.32 -28.42
C GLN A 847 40.45 -7.58 -28.98
N LEU A 848 40.34 -8.69 -28.26
CA LEU A 848 40.86 -9.98 -28.75
C LEU A 848 40.08 -10.47 -29.98
N ASP A 849 38.76 -10.34 -29.99
CA ASP A 849 37.90 -10.70 -31.11
C ASP A 849 38.15 -9.81 -32.36
N LEU A 850 38.64 -8.59 -32.16
CA LEU A 850 39.12 -7.65 -33.19
C LEU A 850 40.56 -7.94 -33.67
N ASP A 851 41.14 -9.06 -33.28
CA ASP A 851 42.53 -9.43 -33.58
C ASP A 851 43.57 -8.38 -33.10
N LYS A 852 43.30 -7.77 -31.91
CA LYS A 852 44.13 -6.79 -31.24
C LYS A 852 44.66 -7.33 -29.90
N PRO A 853 45.38 -8.47 -29.88
CA PRO A 853 45.75 -9.13 -28.63
C PRO A 853 46.62 -8.28 -27.72
N THR A 854 47.50 -7.45 -28.27
CA THR A 854 48.38 -6.55 -27.50
C THR A 854 47.61 -5.45 -26.78
N GLU A 855 46.52 -4.92 -27.38
CA GLU A 855 45.64 -3.93 -26.74
C GLU A 855 44.81 -4.59 -25.61
N ALA A 856 44.37 -5.83 -25.80
CA ALA A 856 43.59 -6.60 -24.84
C ALA A 856 44.33 -6.90 -23.52
N LEU A 857 45.69 -6.98 -23.54
CA LEU A 857 46.49 -7.36 -22.37
C LEU A 857 46.35 -6.37 -21.20
N GLY A 858 46.28 -5.07 -21.48
CA GLY A 858 46.15 -4.02 -20.44
C GLY A 858 44.86 -4.20 -19.60
N PRO A 859 43.71 -4.09 -20.23
CA PRO A 859 42.43 -4.27 -19.55
C PRO A 859 42.29 -5.65 -18.87
N MET A 860 42.72 -6.72 -19.50
CA MET A 860 42.59 -8.05 -18.90
C MET A 860 43.49 -8.26 -17.68
N ARG A 861 44.75 -7.74 -17.69
CA ARG A 861 45.63 -7.77 -16.51
C ARG A 861 45.03 -6.98 -15.33
N GLU A 862 44.48 -5.80 -15.60
CA GLU A 862 43.79 -5.00 -14.61
C GLU A 862 42.58 -5.76 -14.03
N ALA A 863 41.76 -6.37 -14.88
CA ALA A 863 40.61 -7.18 -14.45
C ALA A 863 41.04 -8.38 -13.58
N VAL A 864 42.09 -9.12 -13.98
CA VAL A 864 42.62 -10.26 -13.18
C VAL A 864 43.12 -9.79 -11.82
N ALA A 865 43.87 -8.66 -11.77
CA ALA A 865 44.37 -8.13 -10.52
C ALA A 865 43.23 -7.76 -9.56
N MET A 866 42.21 -7.09 -10.06
CA MET A 866 41.00 -6.74 -9.27
C MET A 866 40.23 -7.98 -8.82
N ARG A 867 39.99 -8.93 -9.70
CA ARG A 867 39.28 -10.16 -9.37
C ARG A 867 40.03 -11.05 -8.38
N ARG A 868 41.37 -11.06 -8.38
CA ARG A 868 42.16 -11.76 -7.36
C ARG A 868 41.93 -11.15 -5.98
N GLN A 869 41.90 -9.80 -5.86
CA GLN A 869 41.57 -9.13 -4.60
C GLN A 869 40.14 -9.47 -4.15
N LEU A 870 39.15 -9.34 -5.02
CA LEU A 870 37.75 -9.69 -4.72
C LEU A 870 37.60 -11.15 -4.31
N THR A 871 38.37 -12.07 -4.90
CA THR A 871 38.34 -13.51 -4.55
C THR A 871 38.91 -13.77 -3.17
N VAL A 872 39.87 -12.96 -2.68
CA VAL A 872 40.36 -13.05 -1.31
C VAL A 872 39.28 -12.60 -0.33
N GLU A 873 38.52 -11.55 -0.68
CA GLU A 873 37.44 -11.02 0.15
C GLU A 873 36.21 -11.95 0.19
N ASN A 874 35.79 -12.51 -0.97
CA ASN A 874 34.69 -13.45 -1.09
C ASN A 874 35.00 -14.51 -2.16
N PRO A 875 35.60 -15.67 -1.76
CA PRO A 875 36.03 -16.72 -2.69
C PRO A 875 34.90 -17.33 -3.51
N ASP A 876 33.76 -17.62 -2.87
CA ASP A 876 32.68 -18.37 -3.52
C ASP A 876 31.97 -17.54 -4.58
N LYS A 877 31.83 -16.27 -4.36
CA LYS A 877 31.24 -15.32 -5.30
C LYS A 877 32.15 -15.05 -6.52
N HIS A 878 33.45 -14.85 -6.31
CA HIS A 878 34.32 -14.28 -7.35
C HIS A 878 35.27 -15.29 -8.02
N ARG A 879 35.42 -16.51 -7.47
CA ARG A 879 36.24 -17.57 -8.07
C ARG A 879 35.83 -17.97 -9.49
N PRO A 880 34.49 -18.11 -9.80
CA PRO A 880 34.07 -18.43 -11.17
C PRO A 880 34.50 -17.38 -12.21
N ASP A 881 34.36 -16.09 -11.86
CA ASP A 881 34.69 -14.96 -12.72
C ASP A 881 36.20 -14.79 -12.89
N LEU A 882 36.97 -15.03 -11.82
CA LEU A 882 38.42 -15.03 -11.90
C LEU A 882 38.90 -16.13 -12.85
N ALA A 883 38.36 -17.33 -12.77
CA ALA A 883 38.73 -18.44 -13.66
C ALA A 883 38.45 -18.11 -15.15
N LEU A 884 37.32 -17.41 -15.42
CA LEU A 884 36.98 -16.96 -16.76
C LEU A 884 38.01 -15.93 -17.29
N THR A 885 38.27 -14.91 -16.44
CA THR A 885 39.20 -13.83 -16.85
C THR A 885 40.65 -14.33 -17.04
N LEU A 886 41.07 -15.27 -16.21
CA LEU A 886 42.37 -15.96 -16.38
C LEU A 886 42.45 -16.72 -17.72
N SER A 887 41.39 -17.42 -18.10
CA SER A 887 41.31 -18.12 -19.41
C SER A 887 41.35 -17.11 -20.56
N ASN A 888 40.66 -15.99 -20.47
CA ASN A 888 40.67 -14.94 -21.50
C ASN A 888 42.05 -14.28 -21.61
N LEU A 889 42.68 -13.93 -20.47
CA LEU A 889 44.03 -13.37 -20.47
C LEU A 889 45.05 -14.35 -21.03
N ALA A 890 44.93 -15.67 -20.72
CA ALA A 890 45.79 -16.68 -21.29
C ALA A 890 45.62 -16.77 -22.81
N SER A 891 44.40 -16.68 -23.34
CA SER A 891 44.15 -16.64 -24.77
C SER A 891 44.77 -15.41 -25.43
N ALA A 892 44.66 -14.22 -24.80
CA ALA A 892 45.24 -12.97 -25.30
C ALA A 892 46.78 -13.00 -25.31
N LEU A 893 47.40 -13.56 -24.24
CA LEU A 893 48.87 -13.76 -24.20
C LEU A 893 49.35 -14.72 -25.27
N SER A 894 48.64 -15.81 -25.47
CA SER A 894 48.98 -16.78 -26.51
C SER A 894 48.86 -16.15 -27.90
N ALA A 895 47.81 -15.39 -28.17
CA ALA A 895 47.63 -14.67 -29.45
C ALA A 895 48.71 -13.58 -29.63
N ALA A 896 49.20 -12.96 -28.53
CA ALA A 896 50.33 -12.04 -28.58
C ALA A 896 51.70 -12.72 -28.64
N GLY A 897 51.77 -14.06 -28.69
CA GLY A 897 53.00 -14.83 -28.77
C GLY A 897 53.66 -15.24 -27.47
N ASP A 898 53.14 -14.78 -26.30
CA ASP A 898 53.70 -15.11 -24.99
C ASP A 898 53.02 -16.39 -24.41
N ASN A 899 53.33 -17.53 -25.06
CA ASN A 899 52.77 -18.82 -24.69
C ASN A 899 53.25 -19.32 -23.31
N VAL A 900 54.41 -18.86 -22.85
CA VAL A 900 54.97 -19.27 -21.55
C VAL A 900 54.17 -18.67 -20.42
N ALA A 901 53.87 -17.34 -20.45
CA ALA A 901 53.02 -16.69 -19.50
C ALA A 901 51.59 -17.22 -19.57
N ALA A 902 51.05 -17.44 -20.78
CA ALA A 902 49.72 -17.99 -21.03
C ALA A 902 49.52 -19.36 -20.36
N LEU A 903 50.50 -20.26 -20.42
CA LEU A 903 50.42 -21.60 -19.87
C LEU A 903 50.14 -21.64 -18.39
N GLY A 904 50.82 -20.76 -17.61
CA GLY A 904 50.63 -20.68 -16.16
C GLY A 904 49.20 -20.30 -15.80
N LEU A 905 48.65 -19.26 -16.47
CA LEU A 905 47.30 -18.77 -16.22
C LEU A 905 46.22 -19.74 -16.67
N ALA A 906 46.44 -20.44 -17.81
CA ALA A 906 45.50 -21.43 -18.28
C ALA A 906 45.40 -22.65 -17.33
N ARG A 907 46.51 -23.07 -16.74
CA ARG A 907 46.55 -24.13 -15.72
C ARG A 907 45.82 -23.69 -14.43
N GLU A 908 46.05 -22.47 -13.97
CA GLU A 908 45.37 -21.87 -12.81
C GLU A 908 43.85 -21.87 -13.06
N ALA A 909 43.39 -21.41 -14.21
CA ALA A 909 41.99 -21.39 -14.58
C ALA A 909 41.32 -22.78 -14.58
N VAL A 910 42.02 -23.75 -15.21
CA VAL A 910 41.53 -25.15 -15.25
C VAL A 910 41.42 -25.76 -13.87
N GLU A 911 42.39 -25.53 -12.97
CA GLU A 911 42.35 -26.04 -11.62
C GLU A 911 41.20 -25.42 -10.81
N MET A 912 40.98 -24.09 -10.92
CA MET A 912 39.83 -23.41 -10.28
C MET A 912 38.50 -24.01 -10.76
N ARG A 913 38.34 -24.17 -12.07
CA ARG A 913 37.11 -24.73 -12.65
C ARG A 913 36.92 -26.20 -12.35
N ARG A 914 38.00 -26.97 -12.17
CA ARG A 914 37.90 -28.35 -11.70
C ARG A 914 37.28 -28.45 -10.34
N ARG A 915 37.67 -27.56 -9.40
CA ARG A 915 37.08 -27.50 -8.05
C ARG A 915 35.61 -27.07 -8.11
N LEU A 916 35.29 -26.03 -8.85
CA LEU A 916 33.89 -25.58 -9.04
C LEU A 916 33.00 -26.67 -9.66
N ALA A 917 33.53 -27.44 -10.63
CA ALA A 917 32.80 -28.55 -11.25
C ALA A 917 32.69 -29.80 -10.37
N ALA A 918 33.55 -29.94 -9.36
CA ALA A 918 33.40 -30.99 -8.34
C ALA A 918 32.24 -30.66 -7.37
N ASP A 919 32.10 -29.38 -7.01
CA ASP A 919 31.04 -28.91 -6.12
C ASP A 919 29.67 -28.80 -6.84
N LEU A 920 29.64 -28.29 -8.08
CA LEU A 920 28.43 -28.04 -8.89
C LEU A 920 28.64 -28.51 -10.35
N PRO A 921 28.57 -29.82 -10.62
CA PRO A 921 28.91 -30.40 -11.94
C PRO A 921 28.05 -29.90 -13.09
N GLU A 922 26.76 -29.81 -12.88
CA GLU A 922 25.79 -29.38 -13.90
C GLU A 922 26.03 -27.95 -14.38
N ARG A 923 26.50 -27.09 -13.49
CA ARG A 923 26.75 -25.70 -13.77
C ARG A 923 28.10 -25.43 -14.46
N TYR A 924 29.19 -26.14 -14.06
CA TYR A 924 30.53 -25.75 -14.42
C TYR A 924 31.27 -26.74 -15.37
N ARG A 925 30.67 -27.90 -15.73
CA ARG A 925 31.29 -28.87 -16.60
C ARG A 925 31.67 -28.32 -17.99
N ALA A 926 30.69 -27.62 -18.63
CA ALA A 926 30.93 -27.03 -19.95
C ALA A 926 32.02 -25.94 -19.94
N GLU A 927 32.10 -25.20 -18.85
CA GLU A 927 33.11 -24.16 -18.67
C GLU A 927 34.51 -24.75 -18.39
N LEU A 928 34.57 -25.84 -17.65
CA LEU A 928 35.81 -26.60 -17.44
C LEU A 928 36.33 -27.13 -18.78
N ASP A 929 35.48 -27.66 -19.63
CA ASP A 929 35.87 -28.18 -20.91
C ASP A 929 36.35 -27.06 -21.86
N ARG A 930 35.74 -25.88 -21.82
CA ARG A 930 36.25 -24.68 -22.55
C ARG A 930 37.64 -24.27 -22.06
N SER A 931 37.89 -24.24 -20.74
CA SER A 931 39.20 -23.89 -20.21
C SER A 931 40.27 -24.94 -20.56
N ARG A 932 39.90 -26.24 -20.57
CA ARG A 932 40.79 -27.33 -21.06
C ARG A 932 41.15 -27.17 -22.53
N ALA A 933 40.19 -26.75 -23.36
CA ALA A 933 40.45 -26.50 -24.79
C ALA A 933 41.42 -25.32 -24.96
N VAL A 934 41.31 -24.24 -24.17
CA VAL A 934 42.30 -23.15 -24.19
C VAL A 934 43.66 -23.65 -23.77
N LEU A 935 43.79 -24.41 -22.71
CA LEU A 935 45.05 -24.97 -22.22
C LEU A 935 45.68 -25.85 -23.31
N ALA A 936 44.93 -26.75 -23.92
CA ALA A 936 45.39 -27.63 -24.96
C ALA A 936 45.93 -26.87 -26.20
N ARG A 937 45.27 -25.79 -26.63
CA ARG A 937 45.72 -24.91 -27.70
C ARG A 937 47.06 -24.25 -27.36
N ILE A 938 47.22 -23.74 -26.15
CA ILE A 938 48.46 -23.12 -25.70
C ILE A 938 49.59 -24.15 -25.62
N GLU A 939 49.35 -25.34 -25.11
CA GLU A 939 50.32 -26.44 -25.11
C GLU A 939 50.72 -26.91 -26.51
N ALA A 940 49.80 -26.90 -27.47
CA ALA A 940 50.10 -27.19 -28.86
C ALA A 940 50.98 -26.09 -29.49
N ALA A 941 50.67 -24.79 -29.22
CA ALA A 941 51.47 -23.68 -29.72
C ALA A 941 52.91 -23.67 -29.18
N ILE A 942 53.13 -24.13 -27.95
CA ILE A 942 54.46 -24.31 -27.36
C ILE A 942 55.20 -25.45 -28.05
N ARG A 943 54.53 -26.58 -28.35
CA ARG A 943 55.14 -27.74 -28.99
C ARG A 943 55.50 -27.51 -30.46
N ASN A 944 54.69 -26.70 -31.18
CA ASN A 944 54.90 -26.42 -32.62
C ASN A 944 54.92 -24.89 -32.85
N PRO A 945 56.06 -24.22 -32.56
CA PRO A 945 56.13 -22.76 -32.66
C PRO A 945 56.09 -22.22 -34.12
N THR A 946 56.14 -23.06 -35.12
CA THR A 946 56.15 -22.66 -36.53
C THR A 946 54.78 -22.72 -37.24
N SER A 947 53.72 -23.13 -36.52
CA SER A 947 52.36 -23.27 -37.13
C SER A 947 51.44 -22.09 -36.89
N VAL A 948 51.90 -21.05 -36.21
CA VAL A 948 51.12 -19.82 -35.91
C VAL A 948 51.78 -18.63 -36.61
N ARG A 949 51.49 -18.47 -37.88
CA ARG A 949 51.59 -17.24 -38.66
C ARG A 949 50.40 -17.09 -39.57
#